data_d5f14f8cec06d827695f77b00bb0e550
#
_entry.id   d5f14f8cec06d827695f77b00bb0e550
#
_cell.length_a   1.000
_cell.length_b   1.000
_cell.length_c   1.000
_cell.angle_alpha   90.00
_cell.angle_beta   90.00
_cell.angle_gamma   90.00
#
_symmetry.space_group_name_H-M   'P 1'
#
loop_
_entity.id
_entity.type
_entity.pdbx_description
1 polymer ?
#
loop_
_entity_poly.entity_id
_entity_poly.type
_entity_poly.pdbx_seq_one_letter_code
_entity_poly.pdbx_strand_id
1 'polypeptide(L)'
;MFEGVDEGLVPSREWISSPPGVTAVIVCRNGARWLPQVLDALASLPHLPNAVVAVDVASTDETREILGRYLHPASIRTAPAGTGFGDAVRVALDGAQQTEWVWLLHDDSSPGPDALAHLLDQATQSEDIGIVGPKLREWPSLKRLLEVGVTVTGTGARETGLERGEPDQGQHDRPHDVLAVSTAGMLVRRRVLDDLGGFDPQLPLFFDDIDLGWRAARRGYRVRVVPAAVAFHVEASATAVRVGSIARRPRRDLRRAAVYTLLANASRPGFLWQSVRLLLGSVLRTLALLVAKAPREAADELAGTLAVYLRPGAMFRARRRRAAASRVDQKSVRERLLPSPLIPYRHGLDAVGELINTLVGPAPEMTGRRAAVEARDDDEDELPVSGSLLSRHPWAGTVLMLAIVALVAARTVIGSGFLAGGALLPAPDSAGAWWSLFTSGSHDVSIGSDVAAPGYVVPLALLGTLFGGNADLAVSVVLLAGSVLAALTAHRLARRLFASPWIALWWGATYGILVATSGAVAQGRIGSVVALAAAPAIVNSAYLLTTRPRVTDGLRLGLWLTLATAFAPLTYVLTAAPLLLAGGVLLRRRGWPSIATALLVPWALLGSWMWTRALNPGAWWWEAGRADAGVGDLDPPTWQLALGHAGGPGAATYATGALVLLGLLALMRTDRRAGVLVAWAAGLWGLAWASLGAGARFTDGISSGPAWVGVPATLWVAALAAAAGMAADGLTERWAERPLRRRAYAIGVVVAIAGPLLATGWWVVRSVDDPLERGPITEVPAYLADRAADGSSTLVLTGSREEGVFQQVVAGDGTRLGDEAVMPPPEAFRDLDTDVRRLLTNPSTGVLERIGQYGIQAIYVPAPADPALVDALEIVPGLKPSGSPEGSRVWTFTTESGRVDAPDSAIRPILAYVQLGLLVVVTIAAAPGRAREVR
;
A
#
# COMPACT_ATOMS: atom_id res chain seq x y z
N MET A 1 51.63 26.74 -11.63
CA MET A 1 52.59 27.79 -11.29
C MET A 1 52.13 28.41 -9.98
N PHE A 2 52.40 27.69 -8.87
CA PHE A 2 52.24 28.23 -7.51
C PHE A 2 53.53 27.92 -6.76
N GLU A 3 54.56 28.68 -7.14
CA GLU A 3 55.74 28.86 -6.29
C GLU A 3 55.47 30.11 -5.44
N GLY A 4 55.61 29.97 -4.13
CA GLY A 4 55.62 31.08 -3.18
C GLY A 4 54.45 31.19 -2.23
N VAL A 5 54.11 30.08 -1.54
CA VAL A 5 53.46 30.23 -0.22
C VAL A 5 54.56 30.27 0.82
N ASP A 6 54.89 31.50 1.14
CA ASP A 6 55.90 31.84 2.10
C ASP A 6 55.53 31.26 3.49
N GLU A 7 56.54 30.86 4.24
CA GLU A 7 56.51 30.21 5.57
C GLU A 7 55.78 31.01 6.67
N GLY A 8 54.84 31.88 6.32
CA GLY A 8 54.34 32.95 7.19
C GLY A 8 52.92 32.94 7.61
N LEU A 9 52.11 31.93 7.32
CA LEU A 9 50.72 31.89 7.84
C LEU A 9 50.62 31.32 9.22
N VAL A 10 51.38 31.70 9.94
CA VAL A 10 51.53 31.64 11.05
C VAL A 10 51.86 32.10 12.21
N PRO A 11 52.20 31.85 13.34
CA PRO A 11 51.69 32.01 14.71
C PRO A 11 51.64 33.45 15.23
N SER A 12 51.88 34.43 14.42
CA SER A 12 51.92 35.86 14.86
C SER A 12 50.84 36.78 14.27
N ARG A 13 49.83 36.22 13.52
CA ARG A 13 48.70 37.06 13.22
C ARG A 13 47.88 37.30 14.49
N GLU A 14 47.93 38.48 15.04
CA GLU A 14 47.01 38.98 16.06
C GLU A 14 45.60 38.97 15.46
N TRP A 15 44.76 38.09 16.01
CA TRP A 15 43.35 38.02 15.67
C TRP A 15 42.74 39.32 16.12
N ILE A 16 42.23 40.13 15.16
CA ILE A 16 41.55 41.39 15.45
C ILE A 16 40.34 41.08 16.31
N SER A 17 40.27 41.65 17.49
CA SER A 17 39.16 41.48 18.41
C SER A 17 37.87 42.08 17.79
N SER A 18 36.89 41.23 17.46
CA SER A 18 35.56 41.66 17.10
C SER A 18 34.71 41.78 18.36
N PRO A 19 34.10 42.91 18.64
CA PRO A 19 33.08 42.99 19.72
C PRO A 19 31.70 42.55 19.16
N PRO A 20 30.96 41.66 19.83
CA PRO A 20 31.34 40.93 21.06
C PRO A 20 32.34 39.82 20.80
N GLY A 21 33.10 39.41 21.82
CA GLY A 21 34.13 38.40 21.68
C GLY A 21 33.60 37.02 21.26
N VAL A 22 34.27 36.38 20.29
CA VAL A 22 33.91 35.06 19.71
C VAL A 22 35.07 34.08 19.82
N THR A 23 34.79 32.85 20.30
CA THR A 23 35.70 31.72 20.19
C THR A 23 35.16 30.76 19.12
N ALA A 24 35.92 30.55 18.04
CA ALA A 24 35.60 29.50 17.07
C ALA A 24 36.10 28.15 17.54
N VAL A 25 35.23 27.14 17.51
CA VAL A 25 35.56 25.76 17.88
C VAL A 25 35.38 24.85 16.68
N ILE A 26 36.48 24.20 16.25
CA ILE A 26 36.49 23.25 15.13
C ILE A 26 36.66 21.84 15.68
N VAL A 27 35.68 20.96 15.45
CA VAL A 27 35.81 19.54 15.83
C VAL A 27 36.21 18.73 14.60
N CYS A 28 37.36 18.08 14.71
CA CYS A 28 38.00 17.35 13.61
C CYS A 28 38.11 15.85 13.90
N ARG A 29 37.81 15.05 12.88
CA ARG A 29 38.03 13.61 12.88
C ARG A 29 38.21 13.06 11.47
N ASN A 30 39.43 12.62 11.10
CA ASN A 30 39.73 12.16 9.75
C ASN A 30 39.20 13.12 8.66
N GLY A 31 39.48 14.40 8.83
CA GLY A 31 39.01 15.51 8.00
C GLY A 31 40.04 16.02 7.00
N ALA A 32 41.21 15.35 6.86
CA ALA A 32 42.34 15.83 6.05
C ALA A 32 41.93 16.28 4.62
N ARG A 33 40.91 15.66 4.06
CA ARG A 33 40.38 15.99 2.72
C ARG A 33 39.77 17.38 2.61
N TRP A 34 39.10 17.86 3.65
CA TRP A 34 38.27 19.11 3.59
C TRP A 34 38.87 20.23 4.47
N LEU A 35 39.58 19.85 5.50
CA LEU A 35 40.09 20.74 6.55
C LEU A 35 40.98 21.90 6.01
N PRO A 36 41.87 21.73 4.99
CA PRO A 36 42.62 22.86 4.44
C PRO A 36 41.74 23.97 3.96
N GLN A 37 40.67 23.62 3.19
CA GLN A 37 39.73 24.60 2.63
C GLN A 37 38.92 25.31 3.71
N VAL A 38 38.55 24.59 4.79
CA VAL A 38 37.83 25.15 5.94
C VAL A 38 38.73 26.18 6.67
N LEU A 39 40.01 25.81 6.88
CA LEU A 39 40.95 26.71 7.55
C LEU A 39 41.32 27.93 6.68
N ASP A 40 41.46 27.75 5.37
CA ASP A 40 41.67 28.87 4.44
C ASP A 40 40.48 29.84 4.42
N ALA A 41 39.26 29.28 4.37
CA ALA A 41 38.04 30.10 4.44
C ALA A 41 37.96 30.87 5.76
N LEU A 42 38.30 30.23 6.90
CA LEU A 42 38.27 30.86 8.21
C LEU A 42 39.36 31.96 8.32
N ALA A 43 40.56 31.76 7.76
CA ALA A 43 41.65 32.72 7.77
C ALA A 43 41.39 33.92 6.84
N SER A 44 40.52 33.75 5.83
CA SER A 44 40.17 34.81 4.86
C SER A 44 38.98 35.64 5.25
N LEU A 45 38.34 35.39 6.42
CA LEU A 45 37.18 36.16 6.86
C LEU A 45 37.53 37.64 7.10
N PRO A 46 36.69 38.61 6.69
CA PRO A 46 36.87 40.03 7.04
C PRO A 46 36.79 40.27 8.55
N HIS A 47 35.95 39.52 9.25
CA HIS A 47 35.78 39.56 10.69
C HIS A 47 36.27 38.25 11.29
N LEU A 48 37.45 38.28 11.91
CA LEU A 48 38.04 37.08 12.51
C LEU A 48 37.52 36.87 13.95
N PRO A 49 37.34 35.58 14.38
CA PRO A 49 37.06 35.28 15.78
C PRO A 49 38.21 35.65 16.69
N ASN A 50 37.94 35.98 17.95
CA ASN A 50 38.98 36.35 18.92
C ASN A 50 39.94 35.19 19.26
N ALA A 51 39.45 33.97 19.18
CA ALA A 51 40.21 32.74 19.36
C ALA A 51 39.72 31.64 18.47
N VAL A 52 40.61 30.76 18.05
CA VAL A 52 40.26 29.51 17.35
C VAL A 52 40.81 28.34 18.14
N VAL A 53 39.97 27.37 18.44
CA VAL A 53 40.35 26.13 19.13
C VAL A 53 39.93 24.95 18.29
N ALA A 54 40.86 24.12 17.89
CA ALA A 54 40.57 22.86 17.21
C ALA A 54 40.67 21.67 18.15
N VAL A 55 39.74 20.71 18.02
CA VAL A 55 39.77 19.45 18.77
C VAL A 55 39.93 18.28 17.79
N ASP A 56 41.07 17.63 17.83
CA ASP A 56 41.33 16.40 17.12
C ASP A 56 40.82 15.19 17.92
N VAL A 57 39.78 14.51 17.38
CA VAL A 57 39.16 13.35 18.01
C VAL A 57 39.81 12.07 17.50
N ALA A 58 41.04 11.84 17.88
CA ALA A 58 41.86 10.68 17.52
C ALA A 58 41.84 10.36 16.02
N SER A 59 42.14 11.34 15.18
CA SER A 59 42.30 11.15 13.73
C SER A 59 43.44 10.22 13.41
N THR A 60 43.29 9.45 12.36
CA THR A 60 44.30 8.47 11.85
C THR A 60 44.86 8.87 10.49
N ASP A 61 44.40 9.98 9.94
CA ASP A 61 44.89 10.60 8.72
C ASP A 61 45.77 11.84 9.04
N GLU A 62 46.10 12.64 8.03
CA GLU A 62 46.93 13.84 8.14
C GLU A 62 46.24 15.03 8.85
N THR A 63 45.04 14.87 9.42
CA THR A 63 44.25 15.96 10.05
C THR A 63 45.08 16.74 11.07
N ARG A 64 45.80 16.03 11.93
CA ARG A 64 46.62 16.65 13.00
C ARG A 64 47.78 17.47 12.46
N GLU A 65 48.43 16.97 11.40
CA GLU A 65 49.54 17.69 10.76
C GLU A 65 49.03 18.96 10.06
N ILE A 66 47.86 18.88 9.42
CA ILE A 66 47.21 20.04 8.78
C ILE A 66 46.87 21.09 9.84
N LEU A 67 46.25 20.69 10.96
CA LEU A 67 45.97 21.62 12.06
C LEU A 67 47.23 22.33 12.56
N GLY A 68 48.36 21.60 12.70
CA GLY A 68 49.62 22.15 13.14
C GLY A 68 50.25 23.16 12.18
N ARG A 69 49.89 23.15 10.90
CA ARG A 69 50.33 24.15 9.90
C ARG A 69 49.59 25.49 10.01
N TYR A 70 48.33 25.47 10.47
CA TYR A 70 47.48 26.63 10.51
C TYR A 70 47.28 27.24 11.91
N LEU A 71 47.42 26.42 12.98
CA LEU A 71 47.07 26.83 14.32
C LEU A 71 48.28 26.65 15.27
N HIS A 72 48.37 27.52 16.26
CA HIS A 72 49.35 27.36 17.32
C HIS A 72 49.09 26.10 18.12
N PRO A 73 50.11 25.31 18.56
CA PRO A 73 49.94 24.09 19.31
C PRO A 73 49.04 24.18 20.55
N ALA A 74 49.04 25.35 21.23
CA ALA A 74 48.13 25.60 22.37
C ALA A 74 46.66 25.67 22.01
N SER A 75 46.34 25.94 20.75
CA SER A 75 44.95 25.99 20.21
C SER A 75 44.44 24.63 19.72
N ILE A 76 45.31 23.62 19.69
CA ILE A 76 44.98 22.25 19.26
C ILE A 76 44.81 21.38 20.50
N ARG A 77 43.59 20.89 20.70
CA ARG A 77 43.26 19.92 21.77
C ARG A 77 43.10 18.53 21.18
N THR A 78 43.25 17.52 22.00
CA THR A 78 43.04 16.13 21.61
C THR A 78 41.99 15.48 22.49
N ALA A 79 41.15 14.66 21.88
CA ALA A 79 40.12 13.89 22.56
C ALA A 79 40.22 12.40 22.17
N PRO A 80 39.88 11.45 23.07
CA PRO A 80 39.92 10.03 22.81
C PRO A 80 39.00 9.61 21.65
N ALA A 81 39.35 8.48 21.04
CA ALA A 81 38.46 7.86 20.04
C ALA A 81 37.07 7.54 20.63
N GLY A 82 35.98 7.94 19.92
CA GLY A 82 34.61 7.75 20.41
C GLY A 82 34.06 8.94 21.19
N THR A 83 34.81 10.02 21.39
CA THR A 83 34.31 11.28 21.95
C THR A 83 33.24 11.86 20.99
N GLY A 84 32.07 12.16 21.52
CA GLY A 84 30.97 12.80 20.74
C GLY A 84 31.26 14.27 20.46
N PHE A 85 30.48 14.87 19.50
CA PHE A 85 30.66 16.26 19.14
C PHE A 85 30.54 17.23 20.36
N GLY A 86 29.48 17.09 21.16
CA GLY A 86 29.26 17.93 22.34
C GLY A 86 30.34 17.78 23.42
N ASP A 87 30.87 16.58 23.61
CA ASP A 87 31.98 16.34 24.53
C ASP A 87 33.28 16.95 23.98
N ALA A 88 33.52 16.90 22.66
CA ALA A 88 34.65 17.56 22.03
C ALA A 88 34.57 19.11 22.19
N VAL A 89 33.39 19.69 22.02
CA VAL A 89 33.16 21.12 22.28
C VAL A 89 33.49 21.46 23.76
N ARG A 90 33.09 20.63 24.70
CA ARG A 90 33.44 20.80 26.13
C ARG A 90 34.96 20.79 26.35
N VAL A 91 35.68 19.85 25.70
CA VAL A 91 37.17 19.82 25.75
C VAL A 91 37.78 21.10 25.13
N ALA A 92 37.20 21.62 24.05
CA ALA A 92 37.66 22.86 23.43
C ALA A 92 37.52 24.07 24.38
N LEU A 93 36.40 24.12 25.10
CA LEU A 93 36.08 25.26 25.97
C LEU A 93 36.71 25.19 27.35
N ASP A 94 37.27 24.03 27.74
CA ASP A 94 37.98 23.88 29.03
C ASP A 94 39.29 24.64 29.00
N GLY A 95 39.41 25.65 29.88
CA GLY A 95 40.58 26.55 29.94
C GLY A 95 40.75 27.46 28.72
N ALA A 96 39.77 27.56 27.81
CA ALA A 96 39.81 28.51 26.71
C ALA A 96 39.39 29.93 27.19
N GLN A 97 39.81 30.94 26.41
CA GLN A 97 39.43 32.34 26.67
C GLN A 97 37.91 32.46 26.81
N GLN A 98 37.44 33.13 27.82
CA GLN A 98 36.01 33.36 28.04
C GLN A 98 35.52 34.49 27.10
N THR A 99 34.81 34.11 26.03
CA THR A 99 34.15 35.01 25.10
C THR A 99 32.64 34.91 25.25
N GLU A 100 31.93 35.94 24.82
CA GLU A 100 30.46 35.95 24.90
C GLU A 100 29.81 34.91 23.98
N TRP A 101 30.42 34.64 22.85
CA TRP A 101 29.93 33.76 21.83
C TRP A 101 30.89 32.62 21.52
N VAL A 102 30.33 31.43 21.23
CA VAL A 102 31.04 30.24 20.73
C VAL A 102 30.54 29.94 19.35
N TRP A 103 31.43 29.89 18.37
CA TRP A 103 31.10 29.58 16.97
C TRP A 103 31.54 28.13 16.68
N LEU A 104 30.57 27.25 16.45
CA LEU A 104 30.81 25.83 16.22
C LEU A 104 30.98 25.56 14.72
N LEU A 105 32.02 24.85 14.35
CA LEU A 105 32.38 24.48 13.00
C LEU A 105 32.76 23.00 12.95
N HIS A 106 32.51 22.38 11.78
CA HIS A 106 32.98 21.04 11.47
C HIS A 106 34.19 21.09 10.54
N ASP A 107 35.02 20.04 10.52
CA ASP A 107 36.14 19.90 9.60
C ASP A 107 35.73 19.72 8.12
N ASP A 108 34.43 19.58 7.84
CA ASP A 108 33.82 19.46 6.52
C ASP A 108 32.74 20.55 6.28
N SER A 109 32.79 21.66 7.06
CA SER A 109 31.93 22.83 6.87
C SER A 109 32.74 24.10 6.66
N SER A 110 32.59 24.77 5.52
CA SER A 110 33.29 26.00 5.16
C SER A 110 32.38 27.21 5.32
N PRO A 111 32.72 28.22 6.14
CA PRO A 111 31.95 29.46 6.23
C PRO A 111 32.11 30.31 4.98
N GLY A 112 31.04 31.01 4.59
CA GLY A 112 31.12 32.08 3.58
C GLY A 112 31.82 33.32 4.14
N PRO A 113 32.28 34.25 3.28
CA PRO A 113 33.12 35.39 3.67
C PRO A 113 32.48 36.26 4.77
N ASP A 114 31.17 36.54 4.68
CA ASP A 114 30.47 37.45 5.62
C ASP A 114 29.66 36.68 6.68
N ALA A 115 29.84 35.35 6.76
CA ALA A 115 29.00 34.51 7.60
C ALA A 115 29.03 34.92 9.08
N LEU A 116 30.20 35.13 9.66
CA LEU A 116 30.32 35.52 11.07
C LEU A 116 29.75 36.93 11.33
N ALA A 117 29.96 37.88 10.44
CA ALA A 117 29.42 39.24 10.55
C ALA A 117 27.89 39.22 10.58
N HIS A 118 27.24 38.52 9.66
CA HIS A 118 25.78 38.43 9.61
C HIS A 118 25.21 37.66 10.81
N LEU A 119 25.88 36.63 11.30
CA LEU A 119 25.47 35.93 12.51
C LEU A 119 25.54 36.82 13.74
N LEU A 120 26.60 37.61 13.90
CA LEU A 120 26.79 38.54 15.04
C LEU A 120 25.79 39.70 14.99
N ASP A 121 25.52 40.25 13.80
CA ASP A 121 24.51 41.30 13.63
C ASP A 121 23.15 40.86 14.16
N GLN A 122 22.72 39.68 13.77
CA GLN A 122 21.44 39.13 14.24
C GLN A 122 21.48 38.71 15.73
N ALA A 123 22.58 38.17 16.21
CA ALA A 123 22.73 37.69 17.56
C ALA A 123 22.69 38.78 18.60
N THR A 124 23.12 39.98 18.23
CA THR A 124 23.17 41.17 19.12
C THR A 124 21.89 42.00 19.11
N GLN A 125 20.92 41.72 18.22
CA GLN A 125 19.65 42.45 18.14
C GLN A 125 18.79 42.31 19.43
N SER A 126 18.92 41.22 20.17
CA SER A 126 18.16 41.03 21.40
C SER A 126 18.90 40.09 22.36
N GLU A 127 18.76 40.32 23.66
CA GLU A 127 19.37 39.47 24.69
C GLU A 127 18.75 38.06 24.77
N ASP A 128 17.53 37.83 24.29
CA ASP A 128 16.85 36.56 24.29
C ASP A 128 17.30 35.66 23.12
N ILE A 129 17.97 36.20 22.11
CA ILE A 129 18.59 35.41 21.06
C ILE A 129 19.80 34.69 21.65
N GLY A 130 19.67 33.38 21.80
CA GLY A 130 20.70 32.55 22.38
C GLY A 130 21.50 31.72 21.37
N ILE A 131 20.91 31.41 20.23
CA ILE A 131 21.51 30.60 19.18
C ILE A 131 21.13 31.19 17.83
N VAL A 132 22.12 31.36 16.95
CA VAL A 132 21.90 31.69 15.55
C VAL A 132 22.67 30.74 14.63
N GLY A 133 22.17 30.48 13.44
CA GLY A 133 22.83 29.58 12.48
C GLY A 133 22.70 30.06 11.05
N PRO A 134 23.63 29.67 10.17
CA PRO A 134 23.64 30.06 8.77
C PRO A 134 22.63 29.25 7.94
N LYS A 135 22.40 29.72 6.72
CA LYS A 135 21.86 28.93 5.62
C LYS A 135 22.97 27.98 5.14
N LEU A 136 22.70 26.66 5.17
CA LEU A 136 23.66 25.66 4.70
C LEU A 136 23.38 25.31 3.24
N ARG A 137 24.45 25.30 2.45
CA ARG A 137 24.46 24.84 1.05
C ARG A 137 25.32 23.59 0.89
N GLU A 138 24.98 22.78 -0.11
CA GLU A 138 25.71 21.56 -0.42
C GLU A 138 27.11 21.89 -0.97
N TRP A 139 28.13 21.25 -0.44
CA TRP A 139 29.48 21.31 -0.97
C TRP A 139 29.80 20.01 -1.72
N PRO A 140 30.25 19.99 -2.96
CA PRO A 140 30.82 21.11 -3.74
C PRO A 140 29.83 21.81 -4.70
N SER A 141 28.54 21.47 -4.71
CA SER A 141 27.62 22.04 -5.71
C SER A 141 27.39 23.54 -5.55
N LEU A 142 27.52 24.05 -4.30
CA LEU A 142 27.37 25.47 -3.90
C LEU A 142 26.01 26.12 -4.20
N LYS A 143 25.16 25.49 -5.01
CA LYS A 143 23.86 26.02 -5.48
C LYS A 143 22.66 25.40 -4.77
N ARG A 144 22.81 24.19 -4.19
CA ARG A 144 21.70 23.48 -3.55
C ARG A 144 21.63 23.80 -2.08
N LEU A 145 20.41 23.96 -1.58
CA LEU A 145 20.13 24.10 -0.17
C LEU A 145 20.23 22.74 0.53
N LEU A 146 20.92 22.72 1.67
CA LEU A 146 20.91 21.59 2.59
C LEU A 146 19.98 21.86 3.76
N GLU A 147 20.03 23.09 4.32
CA GLU A 147 19.31 23.40 5.54
C GLU A 147 19.11 24.90 5.70
N VAL A 148 17.91 25.33 6.05
CA VAL A 148 17.57 26.70 6.46
C VAL A 148 16.79 26.62 7.78
N GLY A 149 17.50 26.23 8.85
CA GLY A 149 16.88 25.84 10.10
C GLY A 149 16.32 24.42 10.09
N VAL A 150 16.12 23.85 11.26
CA VAL A 150 15.70 22.47 11.47
C VAL A 150 14.60 22.38 12.48
N THR A 151 13.69 21.47 12.22
CA THR A 151 12.72 20.99 13.21
C THR A 151 12.61 19.45 13.17
N VAL A 152 11.74 18.87 13.96
CA VAL A 152 11.56 17.43 14.02
C VAL A 152 10.09 17.05 14.01
N THR A 153 9.73 16.10 13.15
CA THR A 153 8.38 15.57 13.11
C THR A 153 8.09 14.70 14.35
N GLY A 154 6.83 14.47 14.62
CA GLY A 154 6.44 13.57 15.71
C GLY A 154 6.94 12.14 15.56
N THR A 155 7.32 11.68 14.37
CA THR A 155 7.89 10.35 14.11
C THR A 155 9.40 10.28 14.26
N GLY A 156 10.06 11.44 14.43
CA GLY A 156 11.50 11.58 14.58
C GLY A 156 12.25 11.80 13.28
N ALA A 157 11.57 12.19 12.21
CA ALA A 157 12.27 12.65 11.03
C ALA A 157 12.73 14.11 11.21
N ARG A 158 13.99 14.38 10.81
CA ARG A 158 14.53 15.73 10.70
C ARG A 158 13.80 16.43 9.55
N GLU A 159 13.34 17.64 9.78
CA GLU A 159 12.55 18.42 8.82
C GLU A 159 13.21 19.78 8.63
N THR A 160 13.60 20.07 7.40
CA THR A 160 14.26 21.31 7.02
C THR A 160 13.32 22.30 6.33
N GLY A 161 12.10 21.85 5.98
CA GLY A 161 11.15 22.63 5.19
C GLY A 161 11.53 22.78 3.71
N LEU A 162 12.60 22.14 3.27
CA LEU A 162 13.12 22.21 1.90
C LEU A 162 12.66 21.02 1.06
N GLU A 163 12.48 21.23 -0.23
CA GLU A 163 12.33 20.13 -1.19
C GLU A 163 13.67 19.45 -1.48
N ARG A 164 13.64 18.16 -1.81
CA ARG A 164 14.87 17.39 -2.04
C ARG A 164 15.62 17.90 -3.28
N GLY A 165 16.83 18.43 -3.06
CA GLY A 165 17.66 18.98 -4.12
C GLY A 165 17.28 20.40 -4.55
N GLU A 166 16.53 21.11 -3.73
CA GLU A 166 16.07 22.48 -3.96
C GLU A 166 17.26 23.44 -4.19
N PRO A 167 17.28 24.19 -5.32
CA PRO A 167 18.28 25.20 -5.57
C PRO A 167 17.99 26.45 -4.75
N ASP A 168 19.07 27.16 -4.33
CA ASP A 168 18.94 28.48 -3.68
C ASP A 168 18.65 29.58 -4.72
N GLN A 169 17.42 30.08 -4.70
CA GLN A 169 16.91 31.15 -5.54
C GLN A 169 16.46 32.37 -4.73
N GLY A 170 16.86 32.45 -3.45
CA GLY A 170 16.46 33.53 -2.55
C GLY A 170 15.10 33.37 -1.87
N GLN A 171 14.43 32.22 -2.07
CA GLN A 171 13.12 31.93 -1.52
C GLN A 171 13.09 31.81 0.02
N HIS A 172 14.26 31.62 0.66
CA HIS A 172 14.41 31.46 2.11
C HIS A 172 15.32 32.56 2.72
N ASP A 173 15.33 33.77 2.18
CA ASP A 173 16.28 34.82 2.61
C ASP A 173 15.83 35.66 3.81
N ARG A 174 14.72 35.31 4.46
CA ARG A 174 14.23 36.02 5.64
C ARG A 174 14.66 35.36 6.95
N PRO A 175 15.33 36.08 7.88
CA PRO A 175 15.59 35.54 9.21
C PRO A 175 14.30 35.16 9.95
N HIS A 176 14.25 33.97 10.55
CA HIS A 176 13.11 33.51 11.33
C HIS A 176 13.50 32.58 12.46
N ASP A 177 12.61 32.46 13.44
CA ASP A 177 12.82 31.58 14.59
C ASP A 177 12.54 30.13 14.19
N VAL A 178 13.44 29.22 14.59
CA VAL A 178 13.41 27.78 14.31
C VAL A 178 13.62 26.97 15.58
N LEU A 179 13.34 25.66 15.54
CA LEU A 179 13.62 24.78 16.70
C LEU A 179 15.13 24.61 16.93
N ALA A 180 15.88 24.45 15.87
CA ALA A 180 17.32 24.27 15.91
C ALA A 180 17.98 24.77 14.62
N VAL A 181 19.29 24.94 14.68
CA VAL A 181 20.16 25.13 13.53
C VAL A 181 21.31 24.14 13.63
N SER A 182 21.89 23.73 12.50
CA SER A 182 22.98 22.76 12.47
C SER A 182 24.22 23.26 13.23
N THR A 183 24.92 22.37 13.92
CA THR A 183 26.19 22.67 14.55
C THR A 183 27.32 23.03 13.56
N ALA A 184 27.10 22.77 12.25
CA ALA A 184 28.00 23.15 11.17
C ALA A 184 27.89 24.65 10.83
N GLY A 185 28.27 25.51 11.74
CA GLY A 185 28.21 26.97 11.62
C GLY A 185 27.36 27.68 12.69
N MET A 186 26.92 26.95 13.72
CA MET A 186 26.11 27.49 14.82
C MET A 186 26.92 28.50 15.65
N LEU A 187 26.40 29.70 15.83
CA LEU A 187 26.90 30.65 16.83
C LEU A 187 25.96 30.63 18.04
N VAL A 188 26.49 30.21 19.17
CA VAL A 188 25.77 30.05 20.43
C VAL A 188 26.35 30.96 21.52
N ARG A 189 25.47 31.63 22.25
CA ARG A 189 25.89 32.48 23.38
C ARG A 189 26.44 31.58 24.49
N ARG A 190 27.62 31.86 25.02
CA ARG A 190 28.31 31.06 26.06
C ARG A 190 27.40 30.74 27.25
N ARG A 191 26.66 31.77 27.72
CA ARG A 191 25.66 31.62 28.79
C ARG A 191 24.63 30.57 28.51
N VAL A 192 24.24 30.34 27.24
CA VAL A 192 23.26 29.30 26.89
C VAL A 192 23.85 27.90 27.10
N LEU A 193 25.09 27.68 26.71
CA LEU A 193 25.80 26.42 27.00
C LEU A 193 25.94 26.15 28.49
N ASP A 194 26.28 27.19 29.25
CA ASP A 194 26.43 27.10 30.71
C ASP A 194 25.10 26.82 31.39
N ASP A 195 24.04 27.54 31.05
CA ASP A 195 22.67 27.38 31.58
C ASP A 195 22.03 26.02 31.28
N LEU A 196 22.39 25.42 30.15
CA LEU A 196 21.88 24.11 29.72
C LEU A 196 22.80 22.95 30.12
N GLY A 197 23.99 23.21 30.62
CA GLY A 197 25.04 22.22 30.92
C GLY A 197 25.63 21.58 29.64
N GLY A 198 25.69 22.33 28.55
CA GLY A 198 26.22 21.89 27.27
C GLY A 198 25.31 20.93 26.49
N PHE A 199 25.90 20.14 25.64
CA PHE A 199 25.22 19.11 24.86
C PHE A 199 24.86 17.88 25.71
N ASP A 200 23.85 17.11 25.30
CA ASP A 200 23.48 15.87 26.00
C ASP A 200 24.45 14.71 25.61
N PRO A 201 25.16 14.10 26.58
CA PRO A 201 26.09 13.01 26.30
C PRO A 201 25.44 11.75 25.71
N GLN A 202 24.12 11.62 25.78
CA GLN A 202 23.37 10.54 25.15
C GLN A 202 23.24 10.72 23.62
N LEU A 203 23.58 11.92 23.10
CA LEU A 203 23.51 12.30 21.69
C LEU A 203 24.91 12.67 21.16
N PRO A 204 25.79 11.69 20.94
CA PRO A 204 27.18 11.96 20.60
C PRO A 204 27.38 12.51 19.19
N LEU A 205 26.44 12.35 18.26
CA LEU A 205 26.64 12.73 16.87
C LEU A 205 25.37 13.22 16.15
N PHE A 206 24.20 12.67 16.44
CA PHE A 206 22.94 12.98 15.76
C PHE A 206 21.94 13.58 16.74
N PHE A 207 21.13 14.55 16.30
CA PHE A 207 20.11 15.21 17.09
C PHE A 207 20.63 16.03 18.28
N ASP A 208 21.92 16.21 18.41
CA ASP A 208 22.55 17.05 19.42
C ASP A 208 22.19 18.53 19.24
N ASP A 209 22.16 19.01 18.00
CA ASP A 209 21.68 20.32 17.57
C ASP A 209 20.18 20.52 17.91
N ILE A 210 19.33 19.59 17.52
CA ILE A 210 17.87 19.63 17.77
C ILE A 210 17.59 19.63 19.29
N ASP A 211 18.29 18.79 20.05
CA ASP A 211 18.13 18.74 21.51
C ASP A 211 18.59 20.02 22.18
N LEU A 212 19.73 20.57 21.78
CA LEU A 212 20.25 21.83 22.32
C LEU A 212 19.27 22.98 22.04
N GLY A 213 18.82 23.13 20.80
CA GLY A 213 17.85 24.15 20.40
C GLY A 213 16.52 24.01 21.14
N TRP A 214 16.02 22.78 21.28
CA TRP A 214 14.78 22.51 22.03
C TRP A 214 14.90 22.90 23.51
N ARG A 215 16.03 22.54 24.16
CA ARG A 215 16.29 22.93 25.54
C ARG A 215 16.47 24.44 25.70
N ALA A 216 17.12 25.11 24.74
CA ALA A 216 17.27 26.57 24.71
C ALA A 216 15.88 27.24 24.60
N ALA A 217 15.04 26.83 23.67
CA ALA A 217 13.68 27.34 23.52
C ALA A 217 12.83 27.15 24.79
N ARG A 218 12.96 26.02 25.47
CA ARG A 218 12.28 25.76 26.76
C ARG A 218 12.86 26.60 27.92
N ARG A 219 14.09 27.03 27.83
CA ARG A 219 14.70 27.95 28.80
C ARG A 219 14.29 29.40 28.57
N GLY A 220 13.72 29.73 27.39
CA GLY A 220 13.27 31.05 27.00
C GLY A 220 14.20 31.74 26.00
N TYR A 221 15.24 31.08 25.53
CA TYR A 221 16.09 31.58 24.47
C TYR A 221 15.49 31.36 23.09
N ARG A 222 15.72 32.28 22.18
CA ARG A 222 15.34 32.16 20.78
C ARG A 222 16.45 31.51 19.98
N VAL A 223 16.09 30.64 19.08
CA VAL A 223 16.97 30.01 18.07
C VAL A 223 16.55 30.55 16.72
N ARG A 224 17.49 31.15 15.99
CA ARG A 224 17.16 31.87 14.74
C ARG A 224 18.08 31.43 13.61
N VAL A 225 17.50 31.18 12.45
CA VAL A 225 18.28 31.02 11.22
C VAL A 225 18.49 32.40 10.58
N VAL A 226 19.70 32.61 10.07
CA VAL A 226 20.17 33.85 9.43
C VAL A 226 20.59 33.54 8.00
N PRO A 227 19.68 33.63 7.02
CA PRO A 227 19.97 33.20 5.65
C PRO A 227 21.04 34.06 4.93
N ALA A 228 21.28 35.28 5.37
CA ALA A 228 22.38 36.12 4.87
C ALA A 228 23.76 35.55 5.23
N ALA A 229 23.88 34.83 6.35
CA ALA A 229 25.04 34.02 6.71
C ALA A 229 24.99 32.71 5.95
N VAL A 230 25.93 32.47 5.05
CA VAL A 230 26.00 31.22 4.27
C VAL A 230 27.16 30.35 4.76
N ALA A 231 26.96 29.05 4.86
CA ALA A 231 28.04 28.09 5.04
C ALA A 231 27.82 26.90 4.12
N PHE A 232 28.91 26.24 3.77
CA PHE A 232 28.91 25.08 2.86
C PHE A 232 29.26 23.83 3.64
N HIS A 233 28.53 22.72 3.46
CA HIS A 233 28.70 21.51 4.23
C HIS A 233 28.65 20.25 3.37
N VAL A 234 29.54 19.28 3.66
CA VAL A 234 29.62 18.00 2.92
C VAL A 234 28.73 16.92 3.51
N GLU A 235 28.40 17.02 4.80
CA GLU A 235 27.67 15.97 5.57
C GLU A 235 28.38 14.60 5.53
N ALA A 236 29.73 14.59 5.57
CA ALA A 236 30.54 13.39 5.35
C ALA A 236 30.25 12.24 6.35
N SER A 237 29.78 12.57 7.55
CA SER A 237 29.38 11.56 8.55
C SER A 237 28.00 10.97 8.31
N ALA A 238 27.05 11.75 7.80
CA ALA A 238 25.69 11.31 7.48
C ALA A 238 25.65 10.47 6.20
N THR A 239 26.46 10.84 5.20
CA THR A 239 26.58 10.16 3.90
C THR A 239 27.48 8.93 3.94
N ALA A 240 28.06 8.59 5.09
CA ALA A 240 29.02 7.47 5.28
C ALA A 240 30.29 7.57 4.39
N VAL A 241 30.64 8.75 3.92
CA VAL A 241 31.87 9.00 3.14
C VAL A 241 33.11 9.07 4.05
N ARG A 242 32.92 9.40 5.34
CA ARG A 242 33.98 9.52 6.31
C ARG A 242 34.47 8.14 6.82
N VAL A 243 35.72 7.83 6.61
CA VAL A 243 36.34 6.61 7.13
C VAL A 243 36.51 6.71 8.66
N GLY A 244 36.14 5.65 9.40
CA GLY A 244 36.27 5.61 10.85
C GLY A 244 35.32 6.50 11.64
N SER A 245 34.13 6.83 11.09
CA SER A 245 33.07 7.54 11.81
C SER A 245 32.74 6.85 13.14
N ILE A 246 32.36 7.65 14.16
CA ILE A 246 31.83 7.16 15.45
C ILE A 246 30.59 6.30 15.24
N ALA A 247 29.76 6.66 14.27
CA ALA A 247 28.58 5.88 13.90
C ALA A 247 28.95 4.66 13.07
N ARG A 248 29.18 3.53 13.72
CA ARG A 248 29.40 2.24 13.04
C ARG A 248 28.15 1.77 12.27
N ARG A 249 26.95 2.19 12.70
CA ARG A 249 25.65 1.92 12.09
C ARG A 249 24.81 3.21 12.08
N PRO A 250 25.05 4.11 11.12
CA PRO A 250 24.44 5.46 11.13
C PRO A 250 22.92 5.45 11.26
N ARG A 251 22.22 4.52 10.58
CA ARG A 251 20.75 4.41 10.67
C ARG A 251 20.26 4.04 12.06
N ARG A 252 20.89 3.06 12.70
CA ARG A 252 20.56 2.64 14.06
C ARG A 252 20.79 3.78 15.05
N ASP A 253 21.93 4.47 14.95
CA ASP A 253 22.31 5.54 15.86
C ASP A 253 21.43 6.77 15.65
N LEU A 254 21.09 7.12 14.41
CA LEU A 254 20.14 8.17 14.05
C LEU A 254 18.74 7.86 14.63
N ARG A 255 18.26 6.61 14.47
CA ARG A 255 16.97 6.21 15.00
C ARG A 255 16.94 6.26 16.52
N ARG A 256 17.98 5.79 17.18
CA ARG A 256 18.14 5.89 18.65
C ARG A 256 18.09 7.34 19.11
N ALA A 257 18.83 8.23 18.46
CA ALA A 257 18.89 9.64 18.78
C ALA A 257 17.51 10.30 18.61
N ALA A 258 16.81 10.04 17.51
CA ALA A 258 15.47 10.57 17.24
C ALA A 258 14.46 10.15 18.30
N VAL A 259 14.35 8.85 18.61
CA VAL A 259 13.43 8.32 19.63
C VAL A 259 13.78 8.89 21.00
N TYR A 260 15.06 8.95 21.37
CA TYR A 260 15.51 9.51 22.63
C TYR A 260 15.14 10.99 22.75
N THR A 261 15.41 11.81 21.75
CA THR A 261 15.13 13.27 21.75
C THR A 261 13.64 13.53 21.89
N LEU A 262 12.81 12.80 21.14
CA LEU A 262 11.35 12.95 21.24
C LEU A 262 10.81 12.57 22.62
N LEU A 263 11.26 11.44 23.19
CA LEU A 263 10.78 10.98 24.50
C LEU A 263 11.33 11.83 25.63
N ALA A 264 12.59 12.27 25.55
CA ALA A 264 13.20 13.12 26.56
C ALA A 264 12.55 14.50 26.65
N ASN A 265 12.07 15.02 25.53
CA ASN A 265 11.38 16.32 25.43
C ASN A 265 9.84 16.20 25.39
N ALA A 266 9.25 15.00 25.59
CA ALA A 266 7.80 14.83 25.63
C ALA A 266 7.18 15.45 26.90
N SER A 267 5.95 16.00 26.80
CA SER A 267 5.18 16.47 27.96
C SER A 267 4.87 15.32 28.92
N ARG A 268 4.56 15.63 30.17
CA ARG A 268 4.17 14.58 31.14
C ARG A 268 2.98 13.75 30.66
N PRO A 269 1.84 14.35 30.23
CA PRO A 269 0.69 13.57 29.76
C PRO A 269 0.95 12.92 28.39
N GLY A 270 1.76 13.54 27.52
CA GLY A 270 2.05 13.03 26.18
C GLY A 270 3.10 11.92 26.12
N PHE A 271 3.82 11.64 27.21
CA PHE A 271 4.92 10.68 27.21
C PHE A 271 4.46 9.25 26.89
N LEU A 272 3.40 8.78 27.55
CA LEU A 272 2.89 7.43 27.33
C LEU A 272 2.39 7.24 25.89
N TRP A 273 1.58 8.19 25.41
CA TRP A 273 1.09 8.18 24.04
C TRP A 273 2.23 8.19 23.02
N GLN A 274 3.20 9.08 23.21
CA GLN A 274 4.37 9.16 22.33
C GLN A 274 5.20 7.87 22.34
N SER A 275 5.35 7.24 23.51
CA SER A 275 6.06 5.98 23.64
C SER A 275 5.37 4.86 22.86
N VAL A 276 4.08 4.66 23.05
CA VAL A 276 3.31 3.64 22.33
C VAL A 276 3.36 3.89 20.82
N ARG A 277 3.12 5.14 20.40
CA ARG A 277 3.13 5.53 18.98
C ARG A 277 4.48 5.29 18.30
N LEU A 278 5.60 5.61 18.96
CA LEU A 278 6.93 5.40 18.40
C LEU A 278 7.29 3.92 18.32
N LEU A 279 6.86 3.11 19.29
CA LEU A 279 7.07 1.66 19.27
C LEU A 279 6.28 1.01 18.13
N LEU A 280 4.97 1.29 18.03
CA LEU A 280 4.13 0.77 16.94
C LEU A 280 4.64 1.23 15.57
N GLY A 281 4.99 2.51 15.43
CA GLY A 281 5.56 3.03 14.20
C GLY A 281 6.90 2.39 13.83
N SER A 282 7.72 1.99 14.81
CA SER A 282 8.96 1.25 14.56
C SER A 282 8.68 -0.18 14.08
N VAL A 283 7.71 -0.88 14.68
CA VAL A 283 7.29 -2.21 14.23
C VAL A 283 6.78 -2.16 12.80
N LEU A 284 5.88 -1.22 12.49
CA LEU A 284 5.36 -1.06 11.13
C LEU A 284 6.47 -0.75 10.10
N ARG A 285 7.41 0.15 10.44
CA ARG A 285 8.57 0.42 9.55
C ARG A 285 9.49 -0.79 9.40
N THR A 286 9.70 -1.57 10.47
CA THR A 286 10.47 -2.81 10.41
C THR A 286 9.83 -3.79 9.45
N LEU A 287 8.52 -4.00 9.52
CA LEU A 287 7.77 -4.85 8.60
C LEU A 287 7.87 -4.33 7.16
N ALA A 288 7.68 -3.02 6.96
CA ALA A 288 7.82 -2.41 5.63
C ALA A 288 9.23 -2.59 5.05
N LEU A 289 10.29 -2.47 5.86
CA LEU A 289 11.66 -2.69 5.44
C LEU A 289 11.96 -4.17 5.14
N LEU A 290 11.34 -5.11 5.86
CA LEU A 290 11.45 -6.53 5.54
C LEU A 290 10.77 -6.85 4.19
N VAL A 291 9.58 -6.31 3.95
CA VAL A 291 8.90 -6.41 2.64
C VAL A 291 9.74 -5.79 1.54
N ALA A 292 10.41 -4.66 1.81
CA ALA A 292 11.34 -4.00 0.86
C ALA A 292 12.70 -4.74 0.72
N LYS A 293 12.85 -5.94 1.28
CA LYS A 293 14.10 -6.75 1.25
C LYS A 293 15.33 -6.02 1.79
N ALA A 294 15.13 -5.20 2.81
CA ALA A 294 16.17 -4.47 3.52
C ALA A 294 16.32 -4.96 4.98
N PRO A 295 16.69 -6.24 5.23
CA PRO A 295 16.67 -6.83 6.58
C PRO A 295 17.68 -6.17 7.53
N ARG A 296 18.80 -5.67 7.02
CA ARG A 296 19.78 -4.92 7.84
C ARG A 296 19.20 -3.61 8.34
N GLU A 297 18.48 -2.89 7.48
CA GLU A 297 17.82 -1.63 7.82
C GLU A 297 16.64 -1.86 8.77
N ALA A 298 15.89 -2.95 8.59
CA ALA A 298 14.85 -3.38 9.51
C ALA A 298 15.40 -3.68 10.91
N ALA A 299 16.52 -4.39 10.99
CA ALA A 299 17.21 -4.68 12.24
C ALA A 299 17.74 -3.39 12.92
N ASP A 300 18.27 -2.44 12.14
CA ASP A 300 18.76 -1.16 12.65
C ASP A 300 17.61 -0.26 13.18
N GLU A 301 16.47 -0.23 12.51
CA GLU A 301 15.26 0.48 12.95
C GLU A 301 14.77 -0.04 14.31
N LEU A 302 14.60 -1.36 14.41
CA LEU A 302 14.12 -2.00 15.64
C LEU A 302 15.15 -1.87 16.78
N ALA A 303 16.42 -2.17 16.50
CA ALA A 303 17.49 -2.09 17.48
C ALA A 303 17.73 -0.66 17.98
N GLY A 304 17.63 0.35 17.10
CA GLY A 304 17.74 1.76 17.48
C GLY A 304 16.61 2.19 18.41
N THR A 305 15.38 1.78 18.12
CA THR A 305 14.22 2.05 18.98
C THR A 305 14.34 1.34 20.33
N LEU A 306 14.56 0.02 20.33
CA LEU A 306 14.65 -0.78 21.55
C LEU A 306 15.80 -0.32 22.47
N ALA A 307 16.92 0.16 21.92
CA ALA A 307 18.05 0.66 22.71
C ALA A 307 17.66 1.82 23.67
N VAL A 308 16.61 2.59 23.33
CA VAL A 308 16.09 3.64 24.21
C VAL A 308 15.18 3.06 25.30
N TYR A 309 14.28 2.15 24.93
CA TYR A 309 13.33 1.54 25.86
C TYR A 309 14.01 0.63 26.90
N LEU A 310 15.12 0.01 26.52
CA LEU A 310 15.92 -0.84 27.43
C LEU A 310 16.76 -0.03 28.43
N ARG A 311 16.77 1.31 28.35
CA ARG A 311 17.52 2.20 29.27
C ARG A 311 16.62 3.24 29.94
N PRO A 312 15.54 2.83 30.64
CA PRO A 312 14.54 3.77 31.20
C PRO A 312 15.16 4.73 32.23
N GLY A 313 16.13 4.30 33.02
CA GLY A 313 16.79 5.15 34.03
C GLY A 313 17.51 6.35 33.41
N ALA A 314 18.16 6.19 32.26
CA ALA A 314 18.81 7.31 31.56
C ALA A 314 17.76 8.30 31.04
N MET A 315 16.67 7.77 30.47
CA MET A 315 15.56 8.56 29.96
C MET A 315 14.89 9.39 31.05
N PHE A 316 14.55 8.79 32.19
CA PHE A 316 13.89 9.51 33.27
C PHE A 316 14.78 10.56 33.92
N ARG A 317 16.11 10.31 34.05
CA ARG A 317 17.07 11.32 34.49
C ARG A 317 17.12 12.51 33.53
N ALA A 318 17.19 12.25 32.24
CA ALA A 318 17.18 13.30 31.22
C ALA A 318 15.91 14.16 31.30
N ARG A 319 14.74 13.52 31.40
CA ARG A 319 13.46 14.22 31.55
C ARG A 319 13.40 15.11 32.83
N ARG A 320 13.90 14.60 33.96
CA ARG A 320 13.94 15.39 35.21
C ARG A 320 14.85 16.62 35.08
N ARG A 321 16.02 16.48 34.48
CA ARG A 321 16.95 17.60 34.22
C ARG A 321 16.29 18.65 33.32
N ARG A 322 15.68 18.23 32.21
CA ARG A 322 14.99 19.16 31.27
C ARG A 322 13.77 19.84 31.91
N ALA A 323 13.03 19.15 32.73
CA ALA A 323 11.88 19.71 33.44
C ALA A 323 12.32 20.77 34.47
N ALA A 324 13.43 20.53 35.21
CA ALA A 324 13.97 21.46 36.19
C ALA A 324 14.53 22.75 35.54
N ALA A 325 15.12 22.61 34.34
CA ALA A 325 15.69 23.75 33.61
C ALA A 325 14.67 24.57 32.82
N SER A 326 13.44 24.12 32.65
CA SER A 326 12.41 24.73 31.80
C SER A 326 11.77 25.95 32.47
N ARG A 327 11.67 27.07 31.71
CA ARG A 327 10.94 28.29 32.09
C ARG A 327 9.71 28.54 31.20
N VAL A 328 9.70 28.03 29.98
CA VAL A 328 8.61 28.18 29.01
C VAL A 328 7.85 26.86 28.91
N ASP A 329 6.51 26.95 28.80
CA ASP A 329 5.65 25.79 28.65
C ASP A 329 5.92 25.07 27.34
N GLN A 330 5.93 23.76 27.41
CA GLN A 330 6.20 22.91 26.25
C GLN A 330 5.16 23.03 25.13
N LYS A 331 3.91 23.33 25.49
CA LYS A 331 2.83 23.54 24.52
C LYS A 331 3.14 24.73 23.61
N SER A 332 3.59 25.85 24.21
CA SER A 332 3.99 27.07 23.47
C SER A 332 5.17 26.82 22.52
N VAL A 333 6.20 26.09 22.96
CA VAL A 333 7.34 25.73 22.09
C VAL A 333 6.87 24.84 20.94
N ARG A 334 5.99 23.88 21.22
CA ARG A 334 5.46 22.95 20.23
C ARG A 334 4.63 23.67 19.15
N GLU A 335 3.73 24.53 19.54
CA GLU A 335 2.85 25.26 18.64
C GLU A 335 3.62 26.25 17.73
N ARG A 336 4.72 26.80 18.22
CA ARG A 336 5.52 27.81 17.49
C ARG A 336 6.60 27.21 16.61
N LEU A 337 7.28 26.16 17.03
CA LEU A 337 8.53 25.69 16.45
C LEU A 337 8.50 24.26 15.91
N LEU A 338 7.49 23.44 16.27
CA LEU A 338 7.36 22.11 15.70
C LEU A 338 6.37 22.10 14.53
N PRO A 339 6.60 21.26 13.54
CA PRO A 339 5.73 21.15 12.38
C PRO A 339 4.36 20.59 12.77
N SER A 340 3.35 20.88 11.93
CA SER A 340 2.01 20.34 12.09
C SER A 340 2.02 18.81 12.26
N PRO A 341 1.22 18.24 13.18
CA PRO A 341 1.12 16.79 13.36
C PRO A 341 0.61 16.07 12.11
N LEU A 342 0.09 16.79 11.12
CA LEU A 342 -0.36 16.23 9.84
C LEU A 342 0.77 16.01 8.81
N ILE A 343 1.95 16.61 9.00
CA ILE A 343 3.10 16.46 8.08
C ILE A 343 3.52 14.98 7.90
N PRO A 344 3.62 14.13 8.94
CA PRO A 344 3.92 12.72 8.74
C PRO A 344 2.88 11.98 7.90
N TYR A 345 1.61 12.41 7.94
CA TYR A 345 0.54 11.86 7.10
C TYR A 345 0.66 12.35 5.65
N ARG A 346 1.07 13.62 5.43
CA ARG A 346 1.40 14.11 4.08
C ARG A 346 2.54 13.32 3.48
N HIS A 347 3.66 13.15 4.18
CA HIS A 347 4.75 12.29 3.71
C HIS A 347 4.36 10.82 3.55
N GLY A 348 3.43 10.32 4.38
CA GLY A 348 2.82 9.00 4.20
C GLY A 348 1.99 8.92 2.92
N LEU A 349 1.18 9.93 2.64
CA LEU A 349 0.40 10.04 1.39
C LEU A 349 1.30 10.25 0.17
N ASP A 350 2.36 11.05 0.29
CA ASP A 350 3.37 11.21 -0.76
C ASP A 350 4.12 9.89 -1.03
N ALA A 351 4.47 9.14 0.03
CA ALA A 351 5.07 7.81 -0.10
C ALA A 351 4.10 6.78 -0.70
N VAL A 352 2.81 6.85 -0.36
CA VAL A 352 1.75 6.05 -1.01
C VAL A 352 1.56 6.51 -2.45
N GLY A 353 1.60 7.81 -2.72
CA GLY A 353 1.59 8.37 -4.07
C GLY A 353 2.80 7.90 -4.90
N GLU A 354 4.00 7.88 -4.31
CA GLU A 354 5.21 7.35 -4.94
C GLU A 354 5.15 5.82 -5.11
N LEU A 355 4.57 5.10 -4.16
CA LEU A 355 4.28 3.67 -4.30
C LEU A 355 3.24 3.43 -5.41
N ILE A 356 2.18 4.21 -5.48
CA ILE A 356 1.21 4.17 -6.57
C ILE A 356 1.88 4.56 -7.89
N ASN A 357 2.75 5.56 -7.93
CA ASN A 357 3.55 5.91 -9.10
C ASN A 357 4.52 4.78 -9.50
N THR A 358 5.14 4.08 -8.56
CA THR A 358 5.95 2.90 -8.88
C THR A 358 5.10 1.71 -9.33
N LEU A 359 3.86 1.63 -8.85
CA LEU A 359 2.89 0.63 -9.27
C LEU A 359 2.22 0.97 -10.61
N VAL A 360 1.97 2.25 -10.90
CA VAL A 360 1.22 2.75 -12.07
C VAL A 360 2.12 3.45 -13.09
N GLY A 361 3.23 4.04 -12.64
CA GLY A 361 4.20 4.72 -13.50
C GLY A 361 5.03 3.79 -14.39
N PRO A 362 5.70 4.31 -15.42
CA PRO A 362 6.68 3.54 -16.18
C PRO A 362 7.78 3.06 -15.25
N ALA A 363 8.26 1.83 -15.44
CA ALA A 363 9.46 1.39 -14.78
C ALA A 363 10.58 2.42 -15.09
N PRO A 364 11.36 2.86 -14.09
CA PRO A 364 12.47 3.74 -14.37
C PRO A 364 13.33 3.03 -15.43
N GLU A 365 13.33 3.57 -16.63
CA GLU A 365 14.32 3.18 -17.62
C GLU A 365 15.66 3.53 -17.00
N MET A 366 16.54 2.55 -16.93
CA MET A 366 17.95 2.78 -16.63
C MET A 366 18.54 3.50 -17.85
N THR A 367 18.16 4.76 -18.04
CA THR A 367 18.89 5.68 -18.90
C THR A 367 20.26 5.83 -18.27
N GLY A 368 21.25 5.33 -18.99
CA GLY A 368 22.62 5.38 -18.52
C GLY A 368 23.00 6.82 -18.20
N ARG A 369 23.93 6.96 -17.27
CA ARG A 369 24.51 8.20 -16.72
C ARG A 369 24.85 9.28 -17.77
N ARG A 370 24.90 8.93 -19.06
CA ARG A 370 25.11 9.85 -20.20
C ARG A 370 23.85 10.64 -20.59
N ALA A 371 22.66 10.01 -20.63
CA ALA A 371 21.43 10.72 -20.98
C ALA A 371 20.99 11.71 -19.89
N ALA A 372 21.35 11.45 -18.62
CA ALA A 372 21.08 12.38 -17.52
C ALA A 372 22.02 13.60 -17.51
N VAL A 373 23.14 13.56 -18.22
CA VAL A 373 24.07 14.69 -18.38
C VAL A 373 23.67 15.53 -19.61
N GLU A 374 23.21 14.90 -20.69
CA GLU A 374 22.75 15.64 -21.91
C GLU A 374 21.38 16.30 -21.73
N ALA A 375 20.48 15.73 -20.91
CA ALA A 375 19.20 16.39 -20.53
C ALA A 375 19.36 17.55 -19.54
N ARG A 376 20.57 17.85 -19.06
CA ARG A 376 20.85 18.93 -18.12
C ARG A 376 21.22 20.26 -18.76
N ASP A 377 21.65 20.22 -20.00
CA ASP A 377 22.11 21.44 -20.70
C ASP A 377 21.02 22.15 -21.52
N ASP A 378 19.88 21.48 -21.80
CA ASP A 378 18.80 22.04 -22.62
C ASP A 378 17.61 22.63 -21.84
N ASP A 379 17.56 22.52 -20.49
CA ASP A 379 16.41 22.94 -19.67
C ASP A 379 16.66 24.19 -18.80
N GLU A 380 17.55 25.08 -19.20
CA GLU A 380 17.83 26.31 -18.40
C GLU A 380 16.74 27.40 -18.44
N ASP A 381 15.68 27.28 -19.25
CA ASP A 381 14.69 28.35 -19.44
C ASP A 381 13.20 28.02 -19.17
N GLU A 382 12.83 26.81 -18.72
CA GLU A 382 11.43 26.54 -18.36
C GLU A 382 11.21 26.63 -16.85
N LEU A 383 10.67 27.75 -16.41
CA LEU A 383 10.09 27.92 -15.07
C LEU A 383 9.07 26.78 -14.82
N PRO A 384 9.11 26.08 -13.67
CA PRO A 384 8.12 25.07 -13.36
C PRO A 384 6.74 25.73 -13.27
N VAL A 385 5.93 25.53 -14.29
CA VAL A 385 4.52 25.95 -14.27
C VAL A 385 3.88 25.22 -13.10
N SER A 386 3.34 25.97 -12.15
CA SER A 386 2.56 25.49 -11.01
C SER A 386 1.26 24.85 -11.50
N GLY A 387 1.37 23.69 -12.15
CA GLY A 387 0.23 22.91 -12.60
C GLY A 387 -0.43 22.17 -11.44
N SER A 388 -1.76 22.12 -11.43
CA SER A 388 -2.54 21.29 -10.48
C SER A 388 -2.10 19.83 -10.54
N LEU A 389 -2.28 19.06 -9.45
CA LEU A 389 -1.99 17.60 -9.41
C LEU A 389 -2.62 16.85 -10.60
N LEU A 390 -3.79 17.29 -11.05
CA LEU A 390 -4.52 16.72 -12.21
C LEU A 390 -3.83 16.97 -13.55
N SER A 391 -3.14 18.11 -13.73
CA SER A 391 -2.40 18.39 -14.97
C SER A 391 -1.07 17.62 -15.03
N ARG A 392 -0.45 17.34 -13.88
CA ARG A 392 0.77 16.52 -13.78
C ARG A 392 0.47 15.03 -13.91
N HIS A 393 -0.73 14.59 -13.47
CA HIS A 393 -1.15 13.18 -13.45
C HIS A 393 -2.56 13.00 -14.02
N PRO A 394 -2.74 13.03 -15.35
CA PRO A 394 -4.06 12.90 -15.98
C PRO A 394 -4.79 11.60 -15.62
N TRP A 395 -4.04 10.53 -15.31
CA TRP A 395 -4.60 9.27 -14.83
C TRP A 395 -5.33 9.42 -13.49
N ALA A 396 -4.89 10.33 -12.61
CA ALA A 396 -5.56 10.57 -11.33
C ALA A 396 -6.95 11.18 -11.52
N GLY A 397 -7.11 12.04 -12.51
CA GLY A 397 -8.43 12.57 -12.91
C GLY A 397 -9.36 11.48 -13.41
N THR A 398 -8.85 10.54 -14.20
CA THR A 398 -9.62 9.39 -14.70
C THR A 398 -10.06 8.47 -13.56
N VAL A 399 -9.17 8.17 -12.63
CA VAL A 399 -9.48 7.36 -11.44
C VAL A 399 -10.54 8.03 -10.58
N LEU A 400 -10.40 9.32 -10.33
CA LEU A 400 -11.40 10.10 -9.57
C LEU A 400 -12.76 10.10 -10.26
N MET A 401 -12.78 10.31 -11.57
CA MET A 401 -14.00 10.26 -12.38
C MET A 401 -14.66 8.87 -12.29
N LEU A 402 -13.90 7.79 -12.48
CA LEU A 402 -14.44 6.44 -12.38
C LEU A 402 -14.92 6.12 -10.96
N ALA A 403 -14.24 6.59 -9.92
CA ALA A 403 -14.70 6.44 -8.54
C ALA A 403 -16.03 7.17 -8.28
N ILE A 404 -16.18 8.39 -8.80
CA ILE A 404 -17.44 9.14 -8.70
C ILE A 404 -18.56 8.42 -9.47
N VAL A 405 -18.29 7.95 -10.68
CA VAL A 405 -19.28 7.19 -11.49
C VAL A 405 -19.66 5.91 -10.76
N ALA A 406 -18.70 5.18 -10.20
CA ALA A 406 -18.95 3.96 -9.42
C ALA A 406 -19.84 4.25 -8.19
N LEU A 407 -19.57 5.32 -7.45
CA LEU A 407 -20.38 5.74 -6.31
C LEU A 407 -21.82 6.13 -6.72
N VAL A 408 -21.96 6.84 -7.83
CA VAL A 408 -23.28 7.23 -8.36
C VAL A 408 -24.05 6.01 -8.85
N ALA A 409 -23.40 5.09 -9.54
CA ALA A 409 -24.01 3.84 -9.99
C ALA A 409 -24.41 2.93 -8.82
N ALA A 410 -23.60 2.94 -7.74
CA ALA A 410 -23.83 2.14 -6.55
C ALA A 410 -24.71 2.83 -5.47
N ARG A 411 -25.45 3.87 -5.83
CA ARG A 411 -26.26 4.63 -4.86
C ARG A 411 -27.29 3.80 -4.10
N THR A 412 -27.78 2.71 -4.70
CA THR A 412 -28.72 1.75 -4.08
C THR A 412 -28.01 0.81 -3.09
N VAL A 413 -26.70 0.65 -3.24
CA VAL A 413 -25.83 -0.20 -2.41
C VAL A 413 -25.32 0.54 -1.17
N ILE A 414 -25.49 1.88 -1.11
CA ILE A 414 -25.08 2.72 0.01
C ILE A 414 -26.25 2.82 1.00
N GLY A 415 -26.09 2.28 2.21
CA GLY A 415 -27.13 2.27 3.23
C GLY A 415 -26.79 1.40 4.43
N SER A 416 -27.78 1.17 5.30
CA SER A 416 -27.71 0.25 6.43
C SER A 416 -28.22 -1.13 6.05
N GLY A 417 -27.76 -2.16 6.74
CA GLY A 417 -28.07 -3.57 6.48
C GLY A 417 -26.96 -4.28 5.72
N PHE A 418 -27.13 -5.57 5.49
CA PHE A 418 -26.19 -6.40 4.72
C PHE A 418 -26.39 -6.21 3.23
N LEU A 419 -25.30 -6.20 2.49
CA LEU A 419 -25.31 -6.20 1.04
C LEU A 419 -25.49 -7.64 0.54
N ALA A 420 -26.57 -7.89 -0.22
CA ALA A 420 -26.82 -9.19 -0.83
C ALA A 420 -27.70 -9.05 -2.08
N GLY A 421 -27.91 -10.15 -2.78
CA GLY A 421 -28.76 -10.23 -3.96
C GLY A 421 -27.99 -10.62 -5.21
N GLY A 422 -28.70 -11.10 -6.20
CA GLY A 422 -28.08 -11.72 -7.37
C GLY A 422 -27.23 -12.93 -6.98
N ALA A 423 -25.96 -12.92 -7.35
CA ALA A 423 -24.99 -13.95 -6.99
C ALA A 423 -24.26 -13.70 -5.66
N LEU A 424 -24.51 -12.55 -5.01
CA LEU A 424 -23.86 -12.20 -3.76
C LEU A 424 -24.66 -12.74 -2.57
N LEU A 425 -24.00 -13.57 -1.77
CA LEU A 425 -24.43 -13.91 -0.43
C LEU A 425 -24.04 -12.80 0.57
N PRO A 426 -24.81 -12.62 1.65
CA PRO A 426 -24.46 -11.67 2.69
C PRO A 426 -23.11 -12.00 3.34
N ALA A 427 -22.34 -10.97 3.66
CA ALA A 427 -21.13 -11.16 4.42
C ALA A 427 -21.44 -11.69 5.84
N PRO A 428 -20.54 -12.44 6.49
CA PRO A 428 -20.72 -12.77 7.89
C PRO A 428 -20.63 -11.53 8.78
N ASP A 429 -21.07 -11.64 10.03
CA ASP A 429 -21.15 -10.52 10.98
C ASP A 429 -19.79 -9.87 11.27
N SER A 430 -18.71 -10.63 11.12
CA SER A 430 -17.36 -10.12 11.32
C SER A 430 -16.32 -10.83 10.47
N ALA A 431 -15.19 -10.16 10.23
CA ALA A 431 -14.01 -10.77 9.60
C ALA A 431 -13.47 -11.96 10.41
N GLY A 432 -13.73 -12.00 11.72
CA GLY A 432 -13.38 -13.11 12.60
C GLY A 432 -14.05 -14.41 12.20
N ALA A 433 -15.30 -14.36 11.70
CA ALA A 433 -16.01 -15.54 11.21
C ALA A 433 -15.31 -16.15 9.99
N TRP A 434 -14.80 -15.34 9.04
CA TRP A 434 -14.00 -15.85 7.93
C TRP A 434 -12.67 -16.46 8.37
N TRP A 435 -12.01 -15.87 9.38
CA TRP A 435 -10.80 -16.47 9.95
C TRP A 435 -11.11 -17.82 10.60
N SER A 436 -12.20 -17.91 11.37
CA SER A 436 -12.68 -19.17 11.95
C SER A 436 -13.00 -20.20 10.86
N LEU A 437 -13.76 -19.79 9.82
CA LEU A 437 -14.09 -20.66 8.69
C LEU A 437 -12.83 -21.24 8.02
N PHE A 438 -11.78 -20.42 7.83
CA PHE A 438 -10.54 -20.87 7.18
C PHE A 438 -9.67 -21.75 8.06
N THR A 439 -9.65 -21.51 9.38
CA THR A 439 -8.73 -22.19 10.31
C THR A 439 -9.34 -23.35 11.09
N SER A 440 -10.66 -23.55 11.03
CA SER A 440 -11.34 -24.63 11.74
C SER A 440 -11.24 -25.97 10.99
N GLY A 441 -11.31 -27.07 11.74
CA GLY A 441 -11.37 -28.42 11.22
C GLY A 441 -12.77 -28.87 10.86
N SER A 442 -13.78 -28.24 11.48
CA SER A 442 -15.22 -28.48 11.27
C SER A 442 -15.96 -27.16 11.08
N HIS A 443 -17.08 -27.18 10.40
CA HIS A 443 -17.92 -26.03 10.10
C HIS A 443 -19.37 -26.33 10.51
N ASP A 444 -19.98 -25.43 11.28
CA ASP A 444 -21.39 -25.49 11.69
C ASP A 444 -22.32 -24.94 10.61
N VAL A 445 -22.16 -25.42 9.37
CA VAL A 445 -22.96 -25.05 8.21
C VAL A 445 -23.88 -26.21 7.87
N SER A 446 -25.17 -25.94 7.72
CA SER A 446 -26.18 -26.95 7.42
C SER A 446 -26.20 -28.08 8.46
N ILE A 447 -25.93 -29.32 8.08
CA ILE A 447 -25.87 -30.52 8.97
C ILE A 447 -24.47 -30.73 9.59
N GLY A 448 -23.54 -29.77 9.35
CA GLY A 448 -22.15 -29.87 9.74
C GLY A 448 -21.24 -30.44 8.63
N SER A 449 -20.04 -29.88 8.49
CA SER A 449 -19.12 -30.23 7.42
C SER A 449 -17.66 -30.14 7.84
N ASP A 450 -16.83 -30.95 7.21
CA ASP A 450 -15.37 -30.89 7.26
C ASP A 450 -14.75 -30.48 5.89
N VAL A 451 -15.52 -29.93 4.98
CA VAL A 451 -15.04 -29.48 3.65
C VAL A 451 -14.06 -28.31 3.77
N ALA A 452 -12.98 -28.31 2.97
CA ALA A 452 -11.96 -27.26 3.03
C ALA A 452 -12.54 -25.90 2.64
N ALA A 453 -12.30 -24.87 3.45
CA ALA A 453 -12.73 -23.51 3.17
C ALA A 453 -12.11 -22.97 1.87
N PRO A 454 -12.85 -22.12 1.11
CA PRO A 454 -12.38 -21.57 -0.15
C PRO A 454 -11.28 -20.55 0.07
N GLY A 455 -10.30 -20.51 -0.85
CA GLY A 455 -9.14 -19.61 -0.74
C GLY A 455 -9.49 -18.13 -0.79
N TYR A 456 -10.66 -17.73 -1.33
CA TYR A 456 -11.07 -16.32 -1.41
C TYR A 456 -11.45 -15.72 -0.04
N VAL A 457 -11.73 -16.55 0.94
CA VAL A 457 -12.04 -16.11 2.30
C VAL A 457 -10.86 -15.37 2.93
N VAL A 458 -9.62 -15.81 2.66
CA VAL A 458 -8.41 -15.19 3.24
C VAL A 458 -8.23 -13.72 2.85
N PRO A 459 -8.25 -13.31 1.57
CA PRO A 459 -8.15 -11.90 1.22
C PRO A 459 -9.34 -11.06 1.72
N LEU A 460 -10.55 -11.61 1.81
CA LEU A 460 -11.70 -10.92 2.39
C LEU A 460 -11.54 -10.74 3.91
N ALA A 461 -11.09 -11.78 4.63
CA ALA A 461 -10.81 -11.70 6.06
C ALA A 461 -9.71 -10.70 6.38
N LEU A 462 -8.63 -10.65 5.58
CA LEU A 462 -7.57 -9.64 5.70
C LEU A 462 -8.11 -8.23 5.51
N LEU A 463 -8.92 -8.02 4.48
CA LEU A 463 -9.52 -6.70 4.19
C LEU A 463 -10.52 -6.28 5.28
N GLY A 464 -11.38 -7.19 5.72
CA GLY A 464 -12.32 -6.94 6.82
C GLY A 464 -11.60 -6.63 8.14
N THR A 465 -10.51 -7.32 8.44
CA THR A 465 -9.65 -7.02 9.60
C THR A 465 -9.04 -5.62 9.49
N LEU A 466 -8.61 -5.20 8.28
CA LEU A 466 -8.11 -3.85 8.04
C LEU A 466 -9.19 -2.78 8.28
N PHE A 467 -10.45 -3.10 8.01
CA PHE A 467 -11.61 -2.24 8.28
C PHE A 467 -12.21 -2.41 9.70
N GLY A 468 -11.39 -2.82 10.65
CA GLY A 468 -11.80 -2.92 12.06
C GLY A 468 -12.72 -4.10 12.37
N GLY A 469 -12.69 -5.15 11.56
CA GLY A 469 -13.50 -6.36 11.71
C GLY A 469 -14.78 -6.37 10.85
N ASN A 470 -15.08 -5.30 10.13
CA ASN A 470 -16.31 -5.18 9.34
C ASN A 470 -16.21 -5.96 8.02
N ALA A 471 -16.88 -7.09 7.94
CA ALA A 471 -16.87 -7.97 6.76
C ALA A 471 -17.72 -7.39 5.60
N ASP A 472 -18.88 -6.82 5.89
CA ASP A 472 -19.76 -6.22 4.87
C ASP A 472 -19.09 -5.04 4.16
N LEU A 473 -18.37 -4.19 4.92
CA LEU A 473 -17.59 -3.11 4.33
C LEU A 473 -16.49 -3.64 3.40
N ALA A 474 -15.85 -4.77 3.74
CA ALA A 474 -14.84 -5.39 2.88
C ALA A 474 -15.43 -5.82 1.52
N VAL A 475 -16.60 -6.47 1.52
CA VAL A 475 -17.32 -6.88 0.31
C VAL A 475 -17.74 -5.65 -0.50
N SER A 476 -18.36 -4.67 0.15
CA SER A 476 -18.81 -3.42 -0.48
C SER A 476 -17.64 -2.69 -1.18
N VAL A 477 -16.50 -2.58 -0.51
CA VAL A 477 -15.29 -1.93 -1.08
C VAL A 477 -14.75 -2.73 -2.28
N VAL A 478 -14.71 -4.06 -2.22
CA VAL A 478 -14.25 -4.89 -3.35
C VAL A 478 -15.13 -4.67 -4.58
N LEU A 479 -16.44 -4.65 -4.42
CA LEU A 479 -17.37 -4.42 -5.52
C LEU A 479 -17.26 -2.99 -6.09
N LEU A 480 -17.25 -1.97 -5.23
CA LEU A 480 -17.18 -0.57 -5.65
C LEU A 480 -15.83 -0.18 -6.23
N ALA A 481 -14.73 -0.63 -5.62
CA ALA A 481 -13.38 -0.33 -6.10
C ALA A 481 -12.94 -1.21 -7.27
N GLY A 482 -13.64 -2.29 -7.58
CA GLY A 482 -13.25 -3.27 -8.60
C GLY A 482 -13.00 -2.65 -9.97
N SER A 483 -13.90 -1.79 -10.46
CA SER A 483 -13.76 -1.07 -11.73
C SER A 483 -12.57 -0.09 -11.73
N VAL A 484 -12.33 0.59 -10.61
CA VAL A 484 -11.21 1.53 -10.45
C VAL A 484 -9.88 0.77 -10.41
N LEU A 485 -9.80 -0.33 -9.64
CA LEU A 485 -8.62 -1.19 -9.57
C LEU A 485 -8.33 -1.84 -10.94
N ALA A 486 -9.35 -2.25 -11.66
CA ALA A 486 -9.24 -2.76 -13.01
C ALA A 486 -8.65 -1.71 -13.98
N ALA A 487 -9.11 -0.46 -13.90
CA ALA A 487 -8.56 0.64 -14.70
C ALA A 487 -7.10 0.91 -14.37
N LEU A 488 -6.71 0.88 -13.09
CA LEU A 488 -5.32 1.08 -12.66
C LEU A 488 -4.39 -0.03 -13.15
N THR A 489 -4.78 -1.29 -12.98
CA THR A 489 -3.98 -2.44 -13.45
C THR A 489 -3.87 -2.46 -14.97
N ALA A 490 -4.96 -2.11 -15.66
CA ALA A 490 -5.00 -1.98 -17.12
C ALA A 490 -4.14 -0.81 -17.60
N HIS A 491 -4.23 0.37 -17.00
CA HIS A 491 -3.39 1.51 -17.36
C HIS A 491 -1.90 1.17 -17.26
N ARG A 492 -1.50 0.46 -16.19
CA ARG A 492 -0.10 0.00 -16.03
C ARG A 492 0.35 -0.92 -17.18
N LEU A 493 -0.48 -1.85 -17.59
CA LEU A 493 -0.22 -2.70 -18.75
C LEU A 493 -0.16 -1.85 -20.03
N ALA A 494 -1.13 -0.94 -20.21
CA ALA A 494 -1.25 -0.07 -21.38
C ALA A 494 0.00 0.79 -21.62
N ARG A 495 0.61 1.31 -20.55
CA ARG A 495 1.87 2.07 -20.60
C ARG A 495 3.05 1.29 -21.18
N ARG A 496 2.93 -0.03 -21.26
CA ARG A 496 3.95 -0.89 -21.92
C ARG A 496 3.55 -1.28 -23.34
N LEU A 497 2.24 -1.34 -23.61
CA LEU A 497 1.73 -1.74 -24.91
C LEU A 497 1.71 -0.58 -25.92
N PHE A 498 1.48 0.65 -25.44
CA PHE A 498 1.28 1.84 -26.28
C PHE A 498 2.37 2.88 -26.01
N ALA A 499 2.86 3.51 -27.10
CA ALA A 499 3.77 4.64 -26.99
C ALA A 499 3.03 5.93 -26.57
N SER A 500 1.78 6.12 -27.04
CA SER A 500 0.97 7.28 -26.67
C SER A 500 0.38 7.16 -25.26
N PRO A 501 0.65 8.11 -24.34
CA PRO A 501 0.07 8.13 -23.01
C PRO A 501 -1.47 8.29 -23.00
N TRP A 502 -2.01 8.96 -24.02
CA TRP A 502 -3.45 9.16 -24.15
C TRP A 502 -4.18 7.89 -24.56
N ILE A 503 -3.59 7.06 -25.44
CA ILE A 503 -4.14 5.75 -25.79
C ILE A 503 -4.06 4.81 -24.58
N ALA A 504 -2.97 4.88 -23.81
CA ALA A 504 -2.84 4.10 -22.58
C ALA A 504 -3.90 4.50 -21.55
N LEU A 505 -4.17 5.79 -21.40
CA LEU A 505 -5.22 6.32 -20.51
C LEU A 505 -6.61 5.87 -20.97
N TRP A 506 -6.91 6.02 -22.27
CA TRP A 506 -8.18 5.60 -22.86
C TRP A 506 -8.43 4.10 -22.66
N TRP A 507 -7.45 3.25 -22.94
CA TRP A 507 -7.63 1.81 -22.79
C TRP A 507 -7.79 1.40 -21.34
N GLY A 508 -7.05 2.02 -20.40
CA GLY A 508 -7.21 1.79 -18.98
C GLY A 508 -8.60 2.17 -18.47
N ALA A 509 -9.09 3.35 -18.86
CA ALA A 509 -10.44 3.81 -18.52
C ALA A 509 -11.53 2.89 -19.12
N THR A 510 -11.39 2.56 -20.41
CA THR A 510 -12.32 1.67 -21.12
C THR A 510 -12.38 0.29 -20.46
N TYR A 511 -11.24 -0.27 -20.05
CA TYR A 511 -11.20 -1.55 -19.35
C TYR A 511 -11.95 -1.50 -18.00
N GLY A 512 -11.74 -0.46 -17.19
CA GLY A 512 -12.48 -0.27 -15.94
C GLY A 512 -13.99 -0.17 -16.16
N ILE A 513 -14.41 0.54 -17.20
CA ILE A 513 -15.83 0.64 -17.60
C ILE A 513 -16.36 -0.72 -18.06
N LEU A 514 -15.60 -1.49 -18.86
CA LEU A 514 -16.00 -2.83 -19.29
C LEU A 514 -16.24 -3.77 -18.10
N VAL A 515 -15.42 -3.70 -17.05
CA VAL A 515 -15.64 -4.50 -15.84
C VAL A 515 -16.97 -4.13 -15.15
N ALA A 516 -17.24 -2.84 -15.00
CA ALA A 516 -18.49 -2.38 -14.41
C ALA A 516 -19.72 -2.78 -15.26
N THR A 517 -19.60 -2.64 -16.57
CA THR A 517 -20.70 -2.86 -17.52
C THR A 517 -20.81 -4.29 -18.04
N SER A 518 -19.94 -5.21 -17.60
CA SER A 518 -20.06 -6.65 -17.90
C SER A 518 -21.29 -7.32 -17.28
N GLY A 519 -21.93 -6.65 -16.32
CA GLY A 519 -22.99 -7.21 -15.48
C GLY A 519 -22.45 -7.85 -14.17
N ALA A 520 -21.13 -7.98 -14.01
CA ALA A 520 -20.55 -8.61 -12.82
C ALA A 520 -20.85 -7.82 -11.53
N VAL A 521 -20.73 -6.48 -11.58
CA VAL A 521 -21.03 -5.62 -10.43
C VAL A 521 -22.53 -5.63 -10.13
N ALA A 522 -23.35 -5.47 -11.15
CA ALA A 522 -24.81 -5.46 -11.05
C ALA A 522 -25.39 -6.73 -10.42
N GLN A 523 -24.79 -7.87 -10.72
CA GLN A 523 -25.21 -9.19 -10.19
C GLN A 523 -24.49 -9.57 -8.89
N GLY A 524 -23.66 -8.72 -8.33
CA GLY A 524 -22.90 -9.07 -7.13
C GLY A 524 -21.85 -10.18 -7.30
N ARG A 525 -21.34 -10.41 -8.51
CA ARG A 525 -20.35 -11.45 -8.83
C ARG A 525 -18.96 -11.02 -8.41
N ILE A 526 -18.71 -11.08 -7.12
CA ILE A 526 -17.44 -10.66 -6.51
C ILE A 526 -16.24 -11.42 -7.12
N GLY A 527 -16.43 -12.69 -7.47
CA GLY A 527 -15.42 -13.52 -8.11
C GLY A 527 -14.96 -12.94 -9.45
N SER A 528 -15.91 -12.64 -10.32
CA SER A 528 -15.64 -12.02 -11.63
C SER A 528 -15.00 -10.64 -11.51
N VAL A 529 -15.45 -9.79 -10.58
CA VAL A 529 -14.90 -8.46 -10.35
C VAL A 529 -13.43 -8.52 -9.96
N VAL A 530 -13.06 -9.39 -9.02
CA VAL A 530 -11.67 -9.57 -8.57
C VAL A 530 -10.80 -10.18 -9.69
N ALA A 531 -11.30 -11.18 -10.39
CA ALA A 531 -10.58 -11.82 -11.49
C ALA A 531 -10.27 -10.83 -12.62
N LEU A 532 -11.26 -10.02 -13.02
CA LEU A 532 -11.08 -9.00 -14.05
C LEU A 532 -10.16 -7.86 -13.57
N ALA A 533 -10.23 -7.43 -12.32
CA ALA A 533 -9.30 -6.45 -11.78
C ALA A 533 -7.84 -6.96 -11.74
N ALA A 534 -7.64 -8.26 -11.53
CA ALA A 534 -6.32 -8.90 -11.53
C ALA A 534 -5.80 -9.25 -12.95
N ALA A 535 -6.67 -9.44 -13.94
CA ALA A 535 -6.29 -9.93 -15.28
C ALA A 535 -5.22 -9.07 -15.97
N PRO A 536 -5.28 -7.73 -16.01
CA PRO A 536 -4.21 -6.91 -16.59
C PRO A 536 -2.88 -7.06 -15.86
N ALA A 537 -2.90 -7.25 -14.52
CA ALA A 537 -1.68 -7.47 -13.73
C ALA A 537 -1.07 -8.86 -14.00
N ILE A 538 -1.90 -9.88 -14.24
CA ILE A 538 -1.48 -11.20 -14.71
C ILE A 538 -0.78 -11.07 -16.08
N VAL A 539 -1.43 -10.43 -17.06
CA VAL A 539 -0.85 -10.22 -18.40
C VAL A 539 0.44 -9.41 -18.32
N ASN A 540 0.48 -8.36 -17.53
CA ASN A 540 1.67 -7.55 -17.31
C ASN A 540 2.83 -8.35 -16.70
N SER A 541 2.55 -9.20 -15.74
CA SER A 541 3.55 -10.07 -15.10
C SER A 541 4.02 -11.16 -16.06
N ALA A 542 3.13 -11.75 -16.85
CA ALA A 542 3.46 -12.70 -17.91
C ALA A 542 4.35 -12.05 -19.00
N TYR A 543 4.04 -10.81 -19.42
CA TYR A 543 4.88 -10.06 -20.38
C TYR A 543 6.31 -9.87 -19.84
N LEU A 544 6.47 -9.57 -18.54
CA LEU A 544 7.80 -9.45 -17.94
C LEU A 544 8.61 -10.74 -18.00
N LEU A 545 7.97 -11.90 -17.88
CA LEU A 545 8.64 -13.20 -18.01
C LEU A 545 9.20 -13.42 -19.42
N THR A 546 8.58 -12.84 -20.47
CA THR A 546 9.09 -12.96 -21.85
C THR A 546 10.35 -12.12 -22.08
N THR A 547 10.51 -11.02 -21.35
CA THR A 547 11.62 -10.08 -21.52
C THR A 547 12.80 -10.39 -20.59
N ARG A 548 12.53 -10.74 -19.34
CA ARG A 548 13.55 -11.02 -18.31
C ARG A 548 13.06 -12.10 -17.34
N PRO A 549 13.17 -13.39 -17.67
CA PRO A 549 12.64 -14.47 -16.83
C PRO A 549 13.43 -14.57 -15.51
N ARG A 550 12.82 -14.11 -14.41
CA ARG A 550 13.33 -14.27 -13.06
C ARG A 550 12.31 -15.05 -12.23
N VAL A 551 12.76 -15.88 -11.32
CA VAL A 551 11.90 -16.62 -10.39
C VAL A 551 11.02 -15.66 -9.57
N THR A 552 11.54 -14.50 -9.18
CA THR A 552 10.76 -13.45 -8.48
C THR A 552 9.58 -12.92 -9.30
N ASP A 553 9.71 -12.85 -10.62
CA ASP A 553 8.62 -12.43 -11.52
C ASP A 553 7.61 -13.58 -11.70
N GLY A 554 8.10 -14.83 -11.67
CA GLY A 554 7.25 -16.02 -11.55
C GLY A 554 6.42 -16.04 -10.27
N LEU A 555 7.01 -15.72 -9.12
CA LEU A 555 6.29 -15.59 -7.84
C LEU A 555 5.22 -14.48 -7.89
N ARG A 556 5.52 -13.34 -8.49
CA ARG A 556 4.53 -12.23 -8.67
C ARG A 556 3.36 -12.65 -9.52
N LEU A 557 3.64 -13.29 -10.66
CA LEU A 557 2.60 -13.83 -11.53
C LEU A 557 1.76 -14.87 -10.77
N GLY A 558 2.42 -15.77 -10.04
CA GLY A 558 1.77 -16.79 -9.23
C GLY A 558 0.85 -16.20 -8.16
N LEU A 559 1.25 -15.11 -7.48
CA LEU A 559 0.39 -14.42 -6.50
C LEU A 559 -0.85 -13.80 -7.14
N TRP A 560 -0.70 -13.08 -8.27
CA TRP A 560 -1.86 -12.55 -9.00
C TRP A 560 -2.77 -13.65 -9.49
N LEU A 561 -2.19 -14.75 -9.99
CA LEU A 561 -2.93 -15.91 -10.44
C LEU A 561 -3.64 -16.61 -9.27
N THR A 562 -2.98 -16.73 -8.10
CA THR A 562 -3.61 -17.26 -6.88
C THR A 562 -4.82 -16.44 -6.47
N LEU A 563 -4.67 -15.10 -6.41
CA LEU A 563 -5.78 -14.21 -6.07
C LEU A 563 -6.96 -14.39 -7.04
N ALA A 564 -6.72 -14.32 -8.33
CA ALA A 564 -7.77 -14.46 -9.34
C ALA A 564 -8.42 -15.85 -9.31
N THR A 565 -7.62 -16.92 -9.16
CA THR A 565 -8.08 -18.31 -9.10
C THR A 565 -8.91 -18.59 -7.84
N ALA A 566 -8.55 -18.02 -6.70
CA ALA A 566 -9.29 -18.16 -5.46
C ALA A 566 -10.73 -17.66 -5.59
N PHE A 567 -10.94 -16.57 -6.33
CA PHE A 567 -12.27 -15.97 -6.56
C PHE A 567 -13.00 -16.54 -7.78
N ALA A 568 -12.27 -16.88 -8.85
CA ALA A 568 -12.82 -17.43 -10.09
C ALA A 568 -11.81 -18.46 -10.68
N PRO A 569 -11.98 -19.76 -10.38
CA PRO A 569 -11.03 -20.82 -10.77
C PRO A 569 -10.72 -20.87 -12.26
N LEU A 570 -11.68 -20.55 -13.14
CA LEU A 570 -11.50 -20.50 -14.59
C LEU A 570 -10.31 -19.65 -15.01
N THR A 571 -9.96 -18.62 -14.23
CA THR A 571 -8.83 -17.73 -14.50
C THR A 571 -7.50 -18.48 -14.54
N TYR A 572 -7.36 -19.56 -13.74
CA TYR A 572 -6.18 -20.42 -13.81
C TYR A 572 -6.05 -21.09 -15.17
N VAL A 573 -7.13 -21.71 -15.66
CA VAL A 573 -7.16 -22.41 -16.95
C VAL A 573 -6.93 -21.42 -18.11
N LEU A 574 -7.59 -20.27 -18.07
CA LEU A 574 -7.43 -19.20 -19.06
C LEU A 574 -5.99 -18.70 -19.16
N THR A 575 -5.24 -18.77 -18.06
CA THR A 575 -3.86 -18.25 -18.00
C THR A 575 -2.82 -19.37 -18.22
N ALA A 576 -3.02 -20.55 -17.66
CA ALA A 576 -2.05 -21.64 -17.68
C ALA A 576 -1.78 -22.16 -19.09
N ALA A 577 -2.81 -22.37 -19.91
CA ALA A 577 -2.66 -22.88 -21.27
C ALA A 577 -1.85 -21.94 -22.17
N PRO A 578 -2.16 -20.62 -22.26
CA PRO A 578 -1.32 -19.68 -23.01
C PRO A 578 0.12 -19.58 -22.48
N LEU A 579 0.33 -19.64 -21.15
CA LEU A 579 1.68 -19.59 -20.58
C LEU A 579 2.51 -20.82 -20.95
N LEU A 580 1.92 -22.01 -20.93
CA LEU A 580 2.59 -23.25 -21.33
C LEU A 580 2.92 -23.24 -22.84
N LEU A 581 2.00 -22.77 -23.68
CA LEU A 581 2.22 -22.62 -25.11
C LEU A 581 3.34 -21.59 -25.40
N ALA A 582 3.27 -20.42 -24.78
CA ALA A 582 4.30 -19.39 -24.90
C ALA A 582 5.65 -19.89 -24.37
N GLY A 583 5.65 -20.64 -23.27
CA GLY A 583 6.86 -21.24 -22.72
C GLY A 583 7.51 -22.27 -23.63
N GLY A 584 6.72 -23.04 -24.36
CA GLY A 584 7.22 -24.02 -25.35
C GLY A 584 7.82 -23.37 -26.60
N VAL A 585 7.27 -22.22 -27.03
CA VAL A 585 7.62 -21.59 -28.30
C VAL A 585 8.65 -20.45 -28.14
N LEU A 586 8.47 -19.61 -27.11
CA LEU A 586 9.19 -18.33 -26.99
C LEU A 586 10.32 -18.36 -25.96
N LEU A 587 10.23 -19.19 -24.93
CA LEU A 587 11.18 -19.21 -23.83
C LEU A 587 12.16 -20.37 -24.00
N ARG A 588 13.42 -20.03 -24.22
CA ARG A 588 14.53 -20.99 -24.11
C ARG A 588 14.50 -21.65 -22.74
N ARG A 589 15.10 -22.85 -22.61
CA ARG A 589 15.13 -23.69 -21.38
C ARG A 589 15.36 -22.94 -20.05
N ARG A 590 15.96 -21.74 -20.08
CA ARG A 590 16.20 -20.88 -18.89
C ARG A 590 14.94 -20.19 -18.32
N GLY A 591 13.87 -20.08 -19.06
CA GLY A 591 12.61 -19.45 -18.59
C GLY A 591 11.65 -20.40 -17.87
N TRP A 592 11.80 -21.71 -18.04
CA TRP A 592 10.93 -22.70 -17.44
C TRP A 592 10.76 -22.65 -15.91
N PRO A 593 11.82 -22.41 -15.10
CA PRO A 593 11.65 -22.31 -13.67
C PRO A 593 10.69 -21.19 -13.24
N SER A 594 10.70 -20.06 -13.96
CA SER A 594 9.81 -18.92 -13.65
C SER A 594 8.35 -19.23 -13.99
N ILE A 595 8.11 -19.95 -15.12
CA ILE A 595 6.75 -20.39 -15.50
C ILE A 595 6.26 -21.45 -14.54
N ALA A 596 7.08 -22.44 -14.23
CA ALA A 596 6.74 -23.50 -13.27
C ALA A 596 6.40 -22.88 -11.90
N THR A 597 7.21 -21.93 -11.42
CA THR A 597 6.93 -21.20 -10.18
C THR A 597 5.58 -20.50 -10.25
N ALA A 598 5.28 -19.77 -11.35
CA ALA A 598 4.01 -19.06 -11.50
C ALA A 598 2.79 -20.00 -11.46
N LEU A 599 2.91 -21.18 -12.08
CA LEU A 599 1.83 -22.17 -12.13
C LEU A 599 1.71 -22.99 -10.83
N LEU A 600 2.80 -23.22 -10.09
CA LEU A 600 2.77 -24.01 -8.85
C LEU A 600 2.35 -23.20 -7.62
N VAL A 601 2.56 -21.87 -7.61
CA VAL A 601 2.18 -21.02 -6.47
C VAL A 601 0.70 -21.12 -6.12
N PRO A 602 -0.28 -21.08 -7.06
CA PRO A 602 -1.69 -21.29 -6.72
C PRO A 602 -1.96 -22.63 -6.06
N TRP A 603 -1.34 -23.71 -6.54
CA TRP A 603 -1.48 -25.05 -5.94
C TRP A 603 -0.94 -25.12 -4.51
N ALA A 604 0.19 -24.45 -4.27
CA ALA A 604 0.79 -24.38 -2.94
C ALA A 604 -0.02 -23.53 -1.95
N LEU A 605 -0.60 -22.43 -2.40
CA LEU A 605 -1.32 -21.48 -1.55
C LEU A 605 -2.81 -21.85 -1.36
N LEU A 606 -3.46 -22.45 -2.37
CA LEU A 606 -4.87 -22.87 -2.30
C LEU A 606 -5.02 -24.35 -1.85
N GLY A 607 -3.94 -25.12 -1.89
CA GLY A 607 -3.85 -26.45 -1.30
C GLY A 607 -4.95 -27.44 -1.73
N SER A 608 -5.61 -28.04 -0.73
CA SER A 608 -6.65 -29.04 -0.94
C SER A 608 -7.86 -28.52 -1.72
N TRP A 609 -8.22 -27.25 -1.53
CA TRP A 609 -9.33 -26.64 -2.26
C TRP A 609 -9.08 -26.62 -3.78
N MET A 610 -7.85 -26.30 -4.21
CA MET A 610 -7.47 -26.35 -5.64
C MET A 610 -7.54 -27.79 -6.19
N TRP A 611 -7.17 -28.79 -5.37
CA TRP A 611 -7.20 -30.18 -5.76
C TRP A 611 -8.62 -30.71 -5.98
N THR A 612 -9.55 -30.36 -5.11
CA THR A 612 -10.97 -30.74 -5.28
C THR A 612 -11.57 -30.18 -6.57
N ARG A 613 -11.19 -28.96 -6.97
CA ARG A 613 -11.61 -28.33 -8.23
C ARG A 613 -10.99 -29.06 -9.45
N ALA A 614 -9.74 -29.48 -9.36
CA ALA A 614 -9.09 -30.21 -10.44
C ALA A 614 -9.73 -31.59 -10.74
N LEU A 615 -10.26 -32.23 -9.72
CA LEU A 615 -10.97 -33.51 -9.86
C LEU A 615 -12.38 -33.39 -10.42
N ASN A 616 -12.98 -32.18 -10.34
CA ASN A 616 -14.31 -31.90 -10.88
C ASN A 616 -14.23 -30.77 -11.96
N PRO A 617 -14.23 -31.13 -13.26
CA PRO A 617 -14.12 -30.14 -14.33
C PRO A 617 -15.23 -29.07 -14.34
N GLY A 618 -16.43 -29.38 -13.87
CA GLY A 618 -17.53 -28.44 -13.74
C GLY A 618 -17.22 -27.31 -12.75
N ALA A 619 -16.50 -27.61 -11.69
CA ALA A 619 -16.15 -26.67 -10.64
C ALA A 619 -15.18 -25.56 -11.09
N TRP A 620 -14.56 -25.62 -12.27
CA TRP A 620 -13.79 -24.52 -12.83
C TRP A 620 -14.65 -23.33 -13.25
N TRP A 621 -15.94 -23.55 -13.55
CA TRP A 621 -16.89 -22.48 -13.89
C TRP A 621 -17.48 -21.80 -12.66
N TRP A 622 -17.27 -22.37 -11.49
CA TRP A 622 -17.71 -21.79 -10.23
C TRP A 622 -16.97 -20.47 -9.93
N GLU A 623 -17.62 -19.57 -9.20
CA GLU A 623 -17.01 -18.37 -8.67
C GLU A 623 -17.48 -18.11 -7.23
N ALA A 624 -16.80 -17.21 -6.52
CA ALA A 624 -17.18 -16.85 -5.16
C ALA A 624 -18.60 -16.27 -5.12
N GLY A 625 -19.45 -16.82 -4.28
CA GLY A 625 -20.85 -16.48 -4.14
C GLY A 625 -21.78 -17.56 -4.70
N ARG A 626 -23.03 -17.23 -4.89
CA ARG A 626 -24.10 -18.17 -5.25
C ARG A 626 -24.06 -18.53 -6.74
N ALA A 627 -24.03 -19.81 -7.04
CA ALA A 627 -23.95 -20.31 -8.41
C ALA A 627 -25.30 -20.26 -9.15
N ASP A 628 -26.38 -20.49 -8.42
CA ASP A 628 -27.74 -20.67 -8.94
C ASP A 628 -28.57 -19.36 -9.02
N ALA A 629 -27.92 -18.22 -8.87
CA ALA A 629 -28.60 -16.93 -8.90
C ALA A 629 -29.29 -16.71 -10.25
N GLY A 630 -30.57 -17.04 -10.33
CA GLY A 630 -31.45 -16.92 -11.48
C GLY A 630 -31.78 -15.47 -11.85
N VAL A 631 -30.76 -14.66 -12.11
CA VAL A 631 -30.94 -13.26 -12.47
C VAL A 631 -30.84 -13.12 -13.99
N GLY A 632 -31.94 -13.16 -14.65
CA GLY A 632 -32.07 -12.94 -16.08
C GLY A 632 -31.65 -14.13 -16.96
N ASP A 633 -31.70 -13.93 -18.28
CA ASP A 633 -31.25 -14.92 -19.25
C ASP A 633 -29.73 -15.00 -19.29
N LEU A 634 -29.14 -16.01 -18.62
CA LEU A 634 -27.71 -16.27 -18.57
C LEU A 634 -27.20 -17.07 -19.78
N ASP A 635 -28.07 -17.41 -20.73
CA ASP A 635 -27.72 -18.12 -21.96
C ASP A 635 -27.78 -17.16 -23.18
N PRO A 636 -26.78 -16.26 -23.33
CA PRO A 636 -26.78 -15.29 -24.41
C PRO A 636 -26.56 -16.00 -25.75
N PRO A 637 -27.30 -15.63 -26.82
CA PRO A 637 -27.06 -16.17 -28.14
C PRO A 637 -25.66 -15.78 -28.66
N THR A 638 -25.10 -16.62 -29.50
CA THR A 638 -23.68 -16.51 -29.96
C THR A 638 -23.33 -15.16 -30.58
N TRP A 639 -24.29 -14.49 -31.25
CA TRP A 639 -24.05 -13.15 -31.80
C TRP A 639 -23.89 -12.06 -30.72
N GLN A 640 -24.59 -12.19 -29.59
CA GLN A 640 -24.40 -11.28 -28.45
C GLN A 640 -23.02 -11.47 -27.81
N LEU A 641 -22.57 -12.70 -27.64
CA LEU A 641 -21.21 -12.99 -27.17
C LEU A 641 -20.15 -12.41 -28.13
N ALA A 642 -20.33 -12.55 -29.44
CA ALA A 642 -19.44 -11.98 -30.44
C ALA A 642 -19.36 -10.44 -30.35
N LEU A 643 -20.46 -9.78 -29.94
CA LEU A 643 -20.51 -8.36 -29.65
C LEU A 643 -20.10 -8.01 -28.20
N GLY A 644 -19.72 -9.00 -27.39
CA GLY A 644 -19.19 -8.81 -26.04
C GLY A 644 -20.23 -8.70 -24.93
N HIS A 645 -21.47 -9.13 -25.15
CA HIS A 645 -22.51 -9.22 -24.15
C HIS A 645 -22.54 -10.60 -23.52
N ALA A 646 -22.35 -10.67 -22.23
CA ALA A 646 -22.21 -11.92 -21.48
C ALA A 646 -23.55 -12.49 -20.95
N GLY A 647 -24.68 -11.85 -21.28
CA GLY A 647 -25.99 -12.15 -20.69
C GLY A 647 -26.27 -11.32 -19.42
N GLY A 648 -27.53 -11.33 -18.98
CA GLY A 648 -28.00 -10.59 -17.80
C GLY A 648 -27.96 -9.05 -17.95
N PRO A 649 -27.79 -8.27 -16.86
CA PRO A 649 -27.91 -6.82 -16.83
C PRO A 649 -26.69 -6.06 -17.38
N GLY A 650 -25.84 -6.69 -18.19
CA GLY A 650 -24.66 -6.04 -18.80
C GLY A 650 -25.02 -4.91 -19.78
N ALA A 651 -24.01 -4.19 -20.26
CA ALA A 651 -24.18 -3.11 -21.23
C ALA A 651 -24.79 -3.62 -22.54
N ALA A 652 -25.58 -2.76 -23.18
CA ALA A 652 -26.18 -3.08 -24.46
C ALA A 652 -25.14 -3.37 -25.56
N THR A 653 -25.43 -4.32 -26.43
CA THR A 653 -24.51 -4.81 -27.48
C THR A 653 -23.97 -3.74 -28.43
N TYR A 654 -24.69 -2.61 -28.61
CA TYR A 654 -24.22 -1.50 -29.44
C TYR A 654 -23.03 -0.75 -28.82
N ALA A 655 -22.92 -0.71 -27.48
CA ALA A 655 -21.83 -0.05 -26.79
C ALA A 655 -20.52 -0.85 -26.90
N THR A 656 -20.57 -2.17 -26.67
CA THR A 656 -19.43 -3.08 -26.82
C THR A 656 -19.12 -3.39 -28.29
N GLY A 657 -20.14 -3.48 -29.14
CA GLY A 657 -19.97 -3.72 -30.58
C GLY A 657 -19.17 -2.65 -31.31
N ALA A 658 -19.20 -1.40 -30.83
CA ALA A 658 -18.32 -0.33 -31.33
C ALA A 658 -16.83 -0.66 -31.14
N LEU A 659 -16.45 -1.24 -30.01
CA LEU A 659 -15.07 -1.66 -29.73
C LEU A 659 -14.67 -2.89 -30.59
N VAL A 660 -15.62 -3.81 -30.80
CA VAL A 660 -15.43 -4.96 -31.71
C VAL A 660 -15.17 -4.50 -33.13
N LEU A 661 -15.95 -3.53 -33.64
CA LEU A 661 -15.75 -2.94 -34.97
C LEU A 661 -14.35 -2.30 -35.08
N LEU A 662 -13.93 -1.53 -34.10
CA LEU A 662 -12.60 -0.93 -34.09
C LEU A 662 -11.49 -1.99 -34.07
N GLY A 663 -11.69 -3.08 -33.32
CA GLY A 663 -10.80 -4.24 -33.32
C GLY A 663 -10.67 -4.92 -34.68
N LEU A 664 -11.80 -5.05 -35.43
CA LEU A 664 -11.80 -5.56 -36.80
C LEU A 664 -11.01 -4.63 -37.75
N LEU A 665 -11.25 -3.31 -37.66
CA LEU A 665 -10.50 -2.33 -38.47
C LEU A 665 -9.00 -2.33 -38.16
N ALA A 666 -8.62 -2.70 -36.93
CA ALA A 666 -7.21 -2.82 -36.54
C ALA A 666 -6.42 -3.85 -37.37
N LEU A 667 -7.08 -4.90 -37.88
CA LEU A 667 -6.44 -5.90 -38.78
C LEU A 667 -5.91 -5.31 -40.10
N MET A 668 -6.42 -4.16 -40.50
CA MET A 668 -5.94 -3.45 -41.70
C MET A 668 -4.56 -2.79 -41.48
N ARG A 669 -4.07 -2.75 -40.24
CA ARG A 669 -2.79 -2.13 -39.92
C ARG A 669 -1.62 -3.12 -40.07
N THR A 670 -0.81 -2.93 -41.13
CA THR A 670 0.26 -3.89 -41.50
C THR A 670 1.53 -3.74 -40.68
N ASP A 671 1.92 -2.53 -40.32
CA ASP A 671 3.17 -2.25 -39.56
C ASP A 671 3.13 -2.63 -38.07
N ARG A 672 1.92 -2.74 -37.48
CA ARG A 672 1.70 -3.23 -36.10
C ARG A 672 1.09 -4.62 -36.06
N ARG A 673 1.13 -5.35 -37.18
CA ARG A 673 0.43 -6.62 -37.37
C ARG A 673 0.69 -7.65 -36.30
N ALA A 674 1.93 -7.79 -35.82
CA ALA A 674 2.28 -8.76 -34.80
C ALA A 674 1.52 -8.50 -33.45
N GLY A 675 1.55 -7.26 -32.97
CA GLY A 675 0.83 -6.88 -31.75
C GLY A 675 -0.70 -7.05 -31.89
N VAL A 676 -1.25 -6.60 -33.02
CA VAL A 676 -2.68 -6.75 -33.32
C VAL A 676 -3.09 -8.22 -33.35
N LEU A 677 -2.29 -9.09 -33.99
CA LEU A 677 -2.60 -10.54 -34.07
C LEU A 677 -2.49 -11.22 -32.69
N VAL A 678 -1.54 -10.82 -31.83
CA VAL A 678 -1.44 -11.34 -30.47
C VAL A 678 -2.67 -10.93 -29.65
N ALA A 679 -3.12 -9.68 -29.75
CA ALA A 679 -4.34 -9.22 -29.11
C ALA A 679 -5.57 -9.98 -29.62
N TRP A 680 -5.67 -10.21 -30.95
CA TRP A 680 -6.74 -11.02 -31.54
C TRP A 680 -6.72 -12.47 -31.04
N ALA A 681 -5.54 -13.09 -30.97
CA ALA A 681 -5.40 -14.46 -30.47
C ALA A 681 -5.86 -14.57 -29.00
N ALA A 682 -5.47 -13.59 -28.18
CA ALA A 682 -5.92 -13.51 -26.78
C ALA A 682 -7.44 -13.29 -26.67
N GLY A 683 -8.01 -12.45 -27.54
CA GLY A 683 -9.44 -12.22 -27.61
C GLY A 683 -10.21 -13.47 -28.06
N LEU A 684 -9.78 -14.11 -29.15
CA LEU A 684 -10.40 -15.36 -29.63
C LEU A 684 -10.31 -16.48 -28.61
N TRP A 685 -9.25 -16.54 -27.81
CA TRP A 685 -9.15 -17.46 -26.68
C TRP A 685 -10.25 -17.18 -25.64
N GLY A 686 -10.49 -15.91 -25.28
CA GLY A 686 -11.61 -15.51 -24.42
C GLY A 686 -12.96 -15.87 -25.03
N LEU A 687 -13.19 -15.53 -26.30
CA LEU A 687 -14.44 -15.83 -27.01
C LEU A 687 -14.73 -17.33 -27.07
N ALA A 688 -13.71 -18.14 -27.32
CA ALA A 688 -13.84 -19.62 -27.37
C ALA A 688 -14.33 -20.15 -25.99
N TRP A 689 -13.73 -19.69 -24.89
CA TRP A 689 -14.19 -20.08 -23.55
C TRP A 689 -15.58 -19.52 -23.24
N ALA A 690 -15.91 -18.30 -23.64
CA ALA A 690 -17.26 -17.76 -23.49
C ALA A 690 -18.29 -18.60 -24.24
N SER A 691 -17.97 -19.03 -25.47
CA SER A 691 -18.85 -19.89 -26.28
C SER A 691 -18.98 -21.31 -25.73
N LEU A 692 -17.93 -21.85 -25.13
CA LEU A 692 -17.97 -23.15 -24.45
C LEU A 692 -18.82 -23.13 -23.16
N GLY A 693 -18.81 -21.99 -22.46
CA GLY A 693 -19.57 -21.82 -21.21
C GLY A 693 -21.04 -21.48 -21.45
N ALA A 694 -21.35 -20.78 -22.56
CA ALA A 694 -22.73 -20.45 -22.89
C ALA A 694 -23.56 -21.72 -23.09
N GLY A 695 -24.73 -21.78 -22.45
CA GLY A 695 -25.60 -22.95 -22.45
C GLY A 695 -25.08 -24.15 -21.64
N ALA A 696 -23.85 -24.08 -21.09
CA ALA A 696 -23.35 -25.14 -20.23
C ALA A 696 -23.97 -25.02 -18.82
N ARG A 697 -24.48 -26.14 -18.33
CA ARG A 697 -24.86 -26.28 -16.91
C ARG A 697 -23.75 -27.04 -16.19
N PHE A 698 -23.34 -26.55 -15.04
CA PHE A 698 -22.38 -27.26 -14.21
C PHE A 698 -23.00 -27.60 -12.87
N THR A 699 -22.49 -28.65 -12.30
CA THR A 699 -22.83 -29.09 -10.93
C THR A 699 -21.52 -29.08 -10.15
N ASP A 700 -21.49 -28.41 -9.03
CA ASP A 700 -20.36 -28.49 -8.08
C ASP A 700 -20.54 -29.63 -7.07
N GLY A 701 -21.57 -30.41 -7.25
CA GLY A 701 -21.99 -31.49 -6.35
C GLY A 701 -23.06 -31.05 -5.34
N ILE A 702 -23.32 -29.76 -5.19
CA ILE A 702 -24.26 -29.18 -4.22
C ILE A 702 -25.37 -28.44 -4.96
N SER A 703 -25.01 -27.61 -5.95
CA SER A 703 -25.96 -26.87 -6.77
C SER A 703 -25.69 -27.08 -8.26
N SER A 704 -26.73 -26.93 -9.08
CA SER A 704 -26.58 -26.93 -10.52
C SER A 704 -27.04 -25.59 -11.08
N GLY A 705 -26.22 -24.97 -11.91
CA GLY A 705 -26.53 -23.66 -12.48
C GLY A 705 -25.90 -23.45 -13.86
N PRO A 706 -26.33 -22.41 -14.58
CA PRO A 706 -25.67 -22.01 -15.83
C PRO A 706 -24.29 -21.42 -15.54
N ALA A 707 -23.32 -21.71 -16.41
CA ALA A 707 -21.98 -21.14 -16.31
C ALA A 707 -22.01 -19.64 -16.63
N TRP A 708 -21.43 -18.84 -15.76
CA TRP A 708 -21.24 -17.41 -16.02
C TRP A 708 -20.04 -17.16 -16.94
N VAL A 709 -20.30 -16.53 -18.08
CA VAL A 709 -19.28 -16.29 -19.12
C VAL A 709 -18.73 -14.84 -19.15
N GLY A 710 -19.04 -14.03 -18.14
CA GLY A 710 -18.68 -12.61 -18.11
C GLY A 710 -17.17 -12.34 -18.13
N VAL A 711 -16.38 -13.16 -17.43
CA VAL A 711 -14.91 -13.02 -17.43
C VAL A 711 -14.33 -13.23 -18.82
N PRO A 712 -14.54 -14.37 -19.50
CA PRO A 712 -13.98 -14.59 -20.82
C PRO A 712 -14.55 -13.66 -21.89
N ALA A 713 -15.85 -13.28 -21.82
CA ALA A 713 -16.46 -12.33 -22.75
C ALA A 713 -15.86 -10.91 -22.59
N THR A 714 -15.62 -10.45 -21.37
CA THR A 714 -14.97 -9.16 -21.11
C THR A 714 -13.53 -9.16 -21.63
N LEU A 715 -12.78 -10.24 -21.47
CA LEU A 715 -11.43 -10.38 -21.99
C LEU A 715 -11.39 -10.31 -23.53
N TRP A 716 -12.41 -10.86 -24.23
CA TRP A 716 -12.55 -10.73 -25.67
C TRP A 716 -12.62 -9.26 -26.09
N VAL A 717 -13.56 -8.48 -25.55
CA VAL A 717 -13.75 -7.06 -25.92
C VAL A 717 -12.52 -6.22 -25.55
N ALA A 718 -11.94 -6.48 -24.37
CA ALA A 718 -10.76 -5.77 -23.90
C ALA A 718 -9.53 -6.00 -24.81
N ALA A 719 -9.38 -7.23 -25.31
CA ALA A 719 -8.31 -7.56 -26.26
C ALA A 719 -8.53 -6.87 -27.61
N LEU A 720 -9.76 -6.77 -28.11
CA LEU A 720 -10.09 -6.02 -29.33
C LEU A 720 -9.88 -4.52 -29.16
N ALA A 721 -10.25 -3.97 -28.03
CA ALA A 721 -9.94 -2.58 -27.67
C ALA A 721 -8.41 -2.34 -27.63
N ALA A 722 -7.62 -3.30 -27.13
CA ALA A 722 -6.16 -3.22 -27.17
C ALA A 722 -5.63 -3.27 -28.62
N ALA A 723 -6.16 -4.12 -29.47
CA ALA A 723 -5.83 -4.17 -30.89
C ALA A 723 -6.12 -2.82 -31.59
N ALA A 724 -7.29 -2.22 -31.29
CA ALA A 724 -7.67 -0.90 -31.79
C ALA A 724 -6.68 0.19 -31.32
N GLY A 725 -6.28 0.18 -30.03
CA GLY A 725 -5.27 1.08 -29.48
C GLY A 725 -3.92 0.93 -30.17
N MET A 726 -3.45 -0.31 -30.38
CA MET A 726 -2.20 -0.59 -31.10
C MET A 726 -2.27 -0.10 -32.56
N ALA A 727 -3.43 -0.23 -33.18
CA ALA A 727 -3.62 0.26 -34.55
C ALA A 727 -3.68 1.79 -34.61
N ALA A 728 -4.21 2.45 -33.61
CA ALA A 728 -4.29 3.91 -33.52
C ALA A 728 -2.95 4.56 -33.21
N ASP A 729 -2.04 3.84 -32.52
CA ASP A 729 -0.76 4.37 -32.05
C ASP A 729 0.14 4.80 -33.21
N GLY A 730 0.58 6.10 -33.21
CA GLY A 730 1.38 6.71 -34.27
C GLY A 730 0.63 7.02 -35.59
N LEU A 731 -0.72 6.93 -35.61
CA LEU A 731 -1.49 7.30 -36.82
C LEU A 731 -1.58 8.80 -37.04
N THR A 732 -1.61 9.58 -35.95
CA THR A 732 -1.67 11.04 -36.01
C THR A 732 -0.51 11.64 -36.80
N GLU A 733 0.69 11.16 -36.62
CA GLU A 733 1.90 11.60 -37.31
C GLU A 733 1.89 11.23 -38.82
N ARG A 734 1.43 10.01 -39.14
CA ARG A 734 1.39 9.50 -40.51
C ARG A 734 0.30 10.08 -41.39
N TRP A 735 -0.83 10.47 -40.77
CA TRP A 735 -2.00 10.94 -41.50
C TRP A 735 -2.20 12.45 -41.46
N ALA A 736 -1.27 13.19 -40.83
CA ALA A 736 -1.33 14.63 -40.69
C ALA A 736 -1.51 15.37 -42.04
N GLU A 737 -0.84 14.86 -43.08
CA GLU A 737 -0.83 15.48 -44.41
C GLU A 737 -1.99 15.00 -45.35
N ARG A 738 -2.84 14.04 -44.93
CA ARG A 738 -3.89 13.42 -45.75
C ARG A 738 -5.28 13.71 -45.20
N PRO A 739 -6.02 14.70 -45.70
CA PRO A 739 -7.27 15.19 -45.06
C PRO A 739 -8.37 14.14 -44.91
N LEU A 740 -8.55 13.23 -45.91
CA LEU A 740 -9.55 12.17 -45.83
C LEU A 740 -9.21 11.14 -44.74
N ARG A 741 -7.93 10.77 -44.61
CA ARG A 741 -7.49 9.82 -43.59
C ARG A 741 -7.55 10.43 -42.17
N ARG A 742 -7.28 11.74 -42.09
CA ARG A 742 -7.45 12.49 -40.81
C ARG A 742 -8.91 12.51 -40.36
N ARG A 743 -9.85 12.68 -41.30
CA ARG A 743 -11.30 12.58 -40.99
C ARG A 743 -11.68 11.16 -40.54
N ALA A 744 -11.21 10.11 -41.22
CA ALA A 744 -11.45 8.73 -40.82
C ALA A 744 -10.90 8.43 -39.42
N TYR A 745 -9.70 8.94 -39.10
CA TYR A 745 -9.13 8.84 -37.77
C TYR A 745 -9.98 9.55 -36.72
N ALA A 746 -10.42 10.78 -36.98
CA ALA A 746 -11.29 11.53 -36.07
C ALA A 746 -12.62 10.81 -35.80
N ILE A 747 -13.23 10.20 -36.83
CA ILE A 747 -14.44 9.36 -36.67
C ILE A 747 -14.09 8.15 -35.79
N GLY A 748 -12.97 7.47 -36.02
CA GLY A 748 -12.54 6.36 -35.21
C GLY A 748 -12.34 6.73 -33.71
N VAL A 749 -11.77 7.91 -33.44
CA VAL A 749 -11.63 8.45 -32.07
C VAL A 749 -12.99 8.71 -31.45
N VAL A 750 -13.91 9.33 -32.20
CA VAL A 750 -15.30 9.56 -31.71
C VAL A 750 -15.97 8.25 -31.34
N VAL A 751 -15.89 7.23 -32.19
CA VAL A 751 -16.47 5.90 -31.94
C VAL A 751 -15.79 5.24 -30.73
N ALA A 752 -14.46 5.36 -30.59
CA ALA A 752 -13.70 4.81 -29.46
C ALA A 752 -14.08 5.43 -28.11
N ILE A 753 -14.48 6.71 -28.10
CA ILE A 753 -14.93 7.42 -26.90
C ILE A 753 -16.43 7.18 -26.65
N ALA A 754 -17.24 7.19 -27.70
CA ALA A 754 -18.70 7.07 -27.60
C ALA A 754 -19.14 5.73 -26.99
N GLY A 755 -18.51 4.61 -27.38
CA GLY A 755 -18.82 3.28 -26.84
C GLY A 755 -18.74 3.23 -25.30
N PRO A 756 -17.56 3.50 -24.70
CA PRO A 756 -17.40 3.54 -23.25
C PRO A 756 -18.31 4.56 -22.55
N LEU A 757 -18.54 5.73 -23.13
CA LEU A 757 -19.45 6.74 -22.56
C LEU A 757 -20.91 6.27 -22.54
N LEU A 758 -21.39 5.65 -23.62
CA LEU A 758 -22.72 5.05 -23.68
C LEU A 758 -22.87 3.91 -22.67
N ALA A 759 -21.84 3.07 -22.54
CA ALA A 759 -21.81 2.01 -21.54
C ALA A 759 -21.86 2.58 -20.12
N THR A 760 -21.14 3.66 -19.85
CA THR A 760 -21.16 4.36 -18.55
C THR A 760 -22.56 4.92 -18.26
N GLY A 761 -23.16 5.60 -19.22
CA GLY A 761 -24.53 6.13 -19.08
C GLY A 761 -25.55 5.03 -18.83
N TRP A 762 -25.44 3.93 -19.57
CA TRP A 762 -26.26 2.73 -19.36
C TRP A 762 -26.12 2.19 -17.93
N TRP A 763 -24.90 2.01 -17.45
CA TRP A 763 -24.63 1.53 -16.10
C TRP A 763 -25.26 2.42 -15.03
N VAL A 764 -25.07 3.76 -15.13
CA VAL A 764 -25.62 4.72 -14.17
C VAL A 764 -27.15 4.70 -14.15
N VAL A 765 -27.81 4.57 -15.32
CA VAL A 765 -29.27 4.58 -15.42
C VAL A 765 -29.87 3.26 -14.93
N ARG A 766 -29.30 2.14 -15.36
CA ARG A 766 -29.86 0.80 -15.07
C ARG A 766 -29.53 0.27 -13.69
N SER A 767 -28.51 0.80 -13.03
CA SER A 767 -28.11 0.35 -11.68
C SER A 767 -29.20 0.48 -10.61
N VAL A 768 -30.30 1.17 -10.89
CA VAL A 768 -31.46 1.24 -9.98
C VAL A 768 -32.24 -0.07 -9.95
N ASP A 769 -32.23 -0.79 -11.07
CA ASP A 769 -32.97 -2.05 -11.24
C ASP A 769 -32.03 -3.27 -10.97
N ASP A 770 -30.83 -3.05 -10.45
CA ASP A 770 -29.89 -4.12 -10.13
C ASP A 770 -30.40 -4.97 -8.96
N PRO A 771 -30.16 -6.30 -8.98
CA PRO A 771 -30.66 -7.20 -7.95
C PRO A 771 -29.91 -7.05 -6.60
N LEU A 772 -28.85 -6.25 -6.54
CA LEU A 772 -28.13 -5.96 -5.32
C LEU A 772 -28.90 -4.98 -4.45
N GLU A 773 -29.26 -5.41 -3.25
CA GLU A 773 -29.96 -4.61 -2.26
C GLU A 773 -29.30 -4.66 -0.90
N ARG A 774 -29.56 -3.62 -0.08
CA ARG A 774 -29.25 -3.65 1.34
C ARG A 774 -30.52 -3.87 2.15
N GLY A 775 -30.48 -4.85 3.01
CA GLY A 775 -31.62 -5.19 3.84
C GLY A 775 -31.27 -6.13 4.99
N PRO A 776 -32.23 -6.40 5.85
CA PRO A 776 -32.14 -7.51 6.77
C PRO A 776 -32.21 -8.82 5.95
N ILE A 777 -31.30 -9.75 6.21
CA ILE A 777 -31.26 -11.02 5.54
C ILE A 777 -31.76 -12.07 6.52
N THR A 778 -32.91 -12.63 6.20
CA THR A 778 -33.48 -13.73 6.96
C THR A 778 -34.05 -14.73 5.96
N GLU A 779 -33.35 -15.84 5.77
CA GLU A 779 -33.91 -17.00 5.05
C GLU A 779 -34.98 -17.70 5.91
N VAL A 780 -34.95 -17.46 7.20
CA VAL A 780 -35.89 -17.96 8.19
C VAL A 780 -36.41 -16.83 9.07
N PRO A 781 -37.62 -16.94 9.70
CA PRO A 781 -38.11 -15.94 10.63
C PRO A 781 -37.11 -15.63 11.77
N ALA A 782 -36.98 -14.36 12.12
CA ALA A 782 -35.93 -13.86 13.04
C ALA A 782 -35.90 -14.58 14.39
N TYR A 783 -37.05 -14.96 14.96
CA TYR A 783 -37.08 -15.70 16.21
C TYR A 783 -36.53 -17.15 16.11
N LEU A 784 -36.46 -17.73 14.91
CA LEU A 784 -35.78 -19.01 14.65
C LEU A 784 -34.28 -18.78 14.54
N ALA A 785 -33.88 -17.67 13.93
CA ALA A 785 -32.49 -17.27 13.88
C ALA A 785 -31.90 -17.04 15.27
N ASP A 786 -32.66 -16.41 16.18
CA ASP A 786 -32.24 -16.19 17.57
C ASP A 786 -32.02 -17.51 18.34
N ARG A 787 -32.82 -18.53 18.06
CA ARG A 787 -32.65 -19.89 18.63
C ARG A 787 -31.39 -20.60 18.11
N ALA A 788 -30.92 -20.26 16.93
CA ALA A 788 -29.71 -20.85 16.38
C ALA A 788 -28.44 -20.48 17.16
N ALA A 789 -28.50 -19.44 18.01
CA ALA A 789 -27.45 -19.14 18.98
C ALA A 789 -27.17 -20.33 19.93
N ASP A 790 -28.14 -21.23 20.11
CA ASP A 790 -28.04 -22.46 20.90
C ASP A 790 -27.56 -23.67 20.03
N GLY A 791 -27.09 -23.42 18.79
CA GLY A 791 -26.60 -24.47 17.86
C GLY A 791 -27.72 -25.25 17.14
N SER A 792 -28.97 -24.74 17.14
CA SER A 792 -30.09 -25.36 16.45
C SER A 792 -30.17 -24.92 14.98
N SER A 793 -30.64 -25.82 14.08
CA SER A 793 -30.87 -25.55 12.68
C SER A 793 -32.37 -25.62 12.34
N THR A 794 -32.76 -24.98 11.27
CA THR A 794 -34.12 -25.01 10.72
C THR A 794 -34.13 -25.77 9.39
N LEU A 795 -35.05 -26.74 9.26
CA LEU A 795 -35.32 -27.41 7.99
C LEU A 795 -36.30 -26.59 7.19
N VAL A 796 -35.85 -26.01 6.09
CA VAL A 796 -36.71 -25.27 5.15
C VAL A 796 -37.20 -26.23 4.07
N LEU A 797 -38.52 -26.33 3.90
CA LEU A 797 -39.14 -27.17 2.85
C LEU A 797 -39.83 -26.26 1.82
N THR A 798 -39.43 -26.39 0.57
CA THR A 798 -40.01 -25.65 -0.57
C THR A 798 -40.50 -26.57 -1.64
N GLY A 799 -41.35 -26.09 -2.55
CA GLY A 799 -41.96 -26.86 -3.61
C GLY A 799 -43.36 -27.33 -3.28
N SER A 800 -43.87 -28.27 -4.05
CA SER A 800 -45.19 -28.85 -3.90
C SER A 800 -45.10 -30.40 -3.91
N ARG A 801 -46.20 -31.03 -3.45
CA ARG A 801 -46.24 -32.48 -3.47
C ARG A 801 -46.26 -33.04 -4.90
N GLU A 802 -46.69 -32.25 -5.87
CA GLU A 802 -46.79 -32.64 -7.29
C GLU A 802 -45.46 -32.44 -8.02
N GLU A 803 -44.76 -31.33 -7.75
CA GLU A 803 -43.50 -30.97 -8.40
C GLU A 803 -42.26 -31.52 -7.70
N GLY A 804 -42.43 -31.99 -6.47
CA GLY A 804 -41.38 -32.46 -5.58
C GLY A 804 -41.08 -31.46 -4.45
N VAL A 805 -40.66 -32.01 -3.30
CA VAL A 805 -40.26 -31.22 -2.11
C VAL A 805 -38.75 -31.10 -2.11
N PHE A 806 -38.29 -29.85 -2.10
CA PHE A 806 -36.88 -29.51 -1.91
C PHE A 806 -36.64 -29.11 -0.46
N GLN A 807 -35.54 -29.59 0.09
CA GLN A 807 -35.16 -29.32 1.47
C GLN A 807 -33.84 -28.59 1.54
N GLN A 808 -33.74 -27.68 2.51
CA GLN A 808 -32.51 -26.96 2.85
C GLN A 808 -32.42 -26.91 4.38
N VAL A 809 -31.25 -27.18 4.93
CA VAL A 809 -30.98 -27.00 6.37
C VAL A 809 -30.25 -25.69 6.56
N VAL A 810 -30.88 -24.76 7.25
CA VAL A 810 -30.40 -23.40 7.51
C VAL A 810 -29.97 -23.30 8.96
N ALA A 811 -28.72 -22.96 9.20
CA ALA A 811 -28.21 -22.59 10.51
C ALA A 811 -28.25 -21.06 10.65
N GLY A 812 -28.61 -20.56 11.80
CA GLY A 812 -28.71 -19.12 12.03
C GLY A 812 -29.84 -18.45 11.23
N ASP A 813 -29.56 -17.28 10.73
CA ASP A 813 -30.48 -16.46 9.94
C ASP A 813 -30.38 -16.69 8.42
N GLY A 814 -29.39 -17.47 7.97
CA GLY A 814 -29.19 -17.81 6.55
C GLY A 814 -27.75 -18.13 6.19
N THR A 815 -27.57 -18.52 4.94
CA THR A 815 -26.24 -18.83 4.38
C THR A 815 -25.44 -17.57 4.17
N ARG A 816 -24.19 -17.54 4.67
CA ARG A 816 -23.28 -16.41 4.53
C ARG A 816 -22.22 -16.67 3.45
N LEU A 817 -21.60 -15.60 2.96
CA LEU A 817 -20.51 -15.68 1.96
C LEU A 817 -19.30 -16.45 2.54
N GLY A 818 -19.03 -17.59 1.98
CA GLY A 818 -18.06 -18.58 2.45
C GLY A 818 -18.69 -19.90 2.82
N ASP A 819 -19.90 -19.89 3.34
CA ASP A 819 -20.61 -21.08 3.80
C ASP A 819 -20.99 -21.99 2.63
N GLU A 820 -21.38 -21.39 1.48
CA GLU A 820 -21.77 -22.15 0.27
C GLU A 820 -20.67 -23.08 -0.23
N ALA A 821 -19.42 -22.72 0.02
CA ALA A 821 -18.28 -23.51 -0.46
C ALA A 821 -17.84 -24.62 0.49
N VAL A 822 -18.34 -24.58 1.73
CA VAL A 822 -18.07 -25.61 2.76
C VAL A 822 -19.29 -26.45 3.09
N MET A 823 -20.36 -26.35 2.31
CA MET A 823 -21.54 -27.21 2.45
C MET A 823 -21.17 -28.69 2.38
N PRO A 824 -21.85 -29.56 3.15
CA PRO A 824 -21.66 -31.02 3.06
C PRO A 824 -21.95 -31.53 1.63
N PRO A 825 -21.26 -32.56 1.16
CA PRO A 825 -21.54 -33.14 -0.16
C PRO A 825 -22.93 -33.82 -0.18
N PRO A 826 -23.57 -33.93 -1.37
CA PRO A 826 -24.93 -34.49 -1.48
C PRO A 826 -25.12 -35.86 -0.87
N GLU A 827 -24.04 -36.64 -0.82
CA GLU A 827 -24.12 -37.96 -0.19
C GLU A 827 -24.42 -37.90 1.32
N ALA A 828 -24.02 -36.82 1.99
CA ALA A 828 -24.27 -36.61 3.42
C ALA A 828 -25.76 -36.40 3.74
N PHE A 829 -26.55 -35.98 2.77
CA PHE A 829 -27.98 -35.72 2.92
C PHE A 829 -28.87 -36.94 2.64
N ARG A 830 -28.34 -38.06 2.14
CA ARG A 830 -29.14 -39.21 1.72
C ARG A 830 -30.07 -39.75 2.80
N ASP A 831 -29.56 -39.87 4.03
CA ASP A 831 -30.35 -40.37 5.14
C ASP A 831 -31.39 -39.35 5.58
N LEU A 832 -31.02 -38.08 5.64
CA LEU A 832 -31.95 -36.95 5.91
C LEU A 832 -33.04 -36.90 4.84
N ASP A 833 -32.69 -36.98 3.54
CA ASP A 833 -33.66 -37.02 2.43
C ASP A 833 -34.64 -38.16 2.59
N THR A 834 -34.17 -39.35 3.04
CA THR A 834 -35.01 -40.50 3.26
C THR A 834 -35.95 -40.27 4.45
N ASP A 835 -35.43 -39.69 5.55
CA ASP A 835 -36.24 -39.43 6.74
C ASP A 835 -37.25 -38.29 6.50
N VAL A 836 -36.92 -37.25 5.76
CA VAL A 836 -37.88 -36.20 5.36
C VAL A 836 -39.01 -36.77 4.47
N ARG A 837 -38.69 -37.61 3.51
CA ARG A 837 -39.72 -38.33 2.71
C ARG A 837 -40.60 -39.21 3.59
N ARG A 838 -40.02 -39.94 4.55
CA ARG A 838 -40.80 -40.75 5.52
C ARG A 838 -41.64 -39.85 6.42
N LEU A 839 -41.14 -38.71 6.86
CA LEU A 839 -41.89 -37.74 7.65
C LEU A 839 -43.20 -37.31 6.94
N LEU A 840 -43.11 -37.06 5.64
CA LEU A 840 -44.26 -36.60 4.81
C LEU A 840 -45.19 -37.75 4.38
N THR A 841 -44.70 -39.03 4.37
CA THR A 841 -45.51 -40.17 3.90
C THR A 841 -45.99 -41.06 5.02
N ASN A 842 -45.21 -41.27 6.06
CA ASN A 842 -45.54 -42.09 7.21
C ASN A 842 -44.96 -41.49 8.51
N PRO A 843 -45.59 -40.41 9.01
CA PRO A 843 -45.09 -39.64 10.12
C PRO A 843 -45.02 -40.43 11.42
N SER A 844 -43.87 -40.36 12.12
CA SER A 844 -43.69 -40.95 13.46
C SER A 844 -42.69 -40.14 14.29
N THR A 845 -42.80 -40.26 15.62
CA THR A 845 -41.85 -39.59 16.53
C THR A 845 -40.41 -40.04 16.30
N GLY A 846 -40.17 -41.29 15.99
CA GLY A 846 -38.86 -41.83 15.71
C GLY A 846 -38.21 -41.30 14.42
N VAL A 847 -39.00 -40.92 13.42
CA VAL A 847 -38.49 -40.20 12.23
C VAL A 847 -38.09 -38.79 12.64
N LEU A 848 -38.91 -38.10 13.42
CA LEU A 848 -38.66 -36.75 13.90
C LEU A 848 -37.38 -36.68 14.77
N GLU A 849 -37.19 -37.69 15.66
CA GLU A 849 -35.99 -37.84 16.48
C GLU A 849 -34.71 -37.99 15.64
N ARG A 850 -34.74 -38.79 14.58
CA ARG A 850 -33.60 -38.91 13.66
C ARG A 850 -33.27 -37.61 12.91
N ILE A 851 -34.33 -36.89 12.46
CA ILE A 851 -34.14 -35.56 11.88
C ILE A 851 -33.54 -34.60 12.91
N GLY A 852 -33.99 -34.68 14.18
CA GLY A 852 -33.42 -33.90 15.26
C GLY A 852 -31.95 -34.13 15.56
N GLN A 853 -31.43 -35.37 15.29
CA GLN A 853 -30.00 -35.68 15.45
C GLN A 853 -29.07 -34.87 14.55
N TYR A 854 -29.58 -34.29 13.45
CA TYR A 854 -28.86 -33.33 12.62
C TYR A 854 -28.88 -31.89 13.20
N GLY A 855 -29.35 -31.72 14.44
CA GLY A 855 -29.46 -30.38 15.07
C GLY A 855 -30.69 -29.60 14.63
N ILE A 856 -31.60 -30.22 13.85
CA ILE A 856 -32.81 -29.58 13.34
C ILE A 856 -33.87 -29.55 14.46
N GLN A 857 -34.34 -28.38 14.82
CA GLN A 857 -35.35 -28.18 15.87
C GLN A 857 -36.61 -27.45 15.38
N ALA A 858 -36.64 -27.05 14.12
CA ALA A 858 -37.77 -26.38 13.50
C ALA A 858 -37.91 -26.80 12.04
N ILE A 859 -39.14 -26.77 11.55
CA ILE A 859 -39.46 -26.90 10.13
C ILE A 859 -40.14 -25.59 9.69
N TYR A 860 -39.68 -25.01 8.59
CA TYR A 860 -40.21 -23.78 8.01
C TYR A 860 -40.62 -24.02 6.55
N VAL A 861 -41.85 -23.64 6.23
CA VAL A 861 -42.40 -23.65 4.87
C VAL A 861 -42.64 -22.19 4.49
N PRO A 862 -41.84 -21.60 3.59
CA PRO A 862 -41.96 -20.19 3.20
C PRO A 862 -43.25 -19.93 2.41
N ALA A 863 -43.63 -18.67 2.32
CA ALA A 863 -44.80 -18.22 1.54
C ALA A 863 -44.49 -18.28 0.01
N PRO A 864 -45.45 -18.68 -0.80
CA PRO A 864 -46.72 -19.27 -0.43
C PRO A 864 -46.58 -20.75 -0.04
N ALA A 865 -47.01 -21.07 1.17
CA ALA A 865 -46.92 -22.45 1.67
C ALA A 865 -47.93 -23.37 0.89
N ASP A 866 -47.40 -24.49 0.35
CA ASP A 866 -48.26 -25.50 -0.30
C ASP A 866 -49.22 -26.14 0.73
N PRO A 867 -50.58 -26.08 0.49
CA PRO A 867 -51.56 -26.66 1.41
C PRO A 867 -51.35 -28.15 1.69
N ALA A 868 -50.98 -28.95 0.68
CA ALA A 868 -50.78 -30.39 0.84
C ALA A 868 -49.52 -30.71 1.70
N LEU A 869 -48.52 -29.82 1.66
CA LEU A 869 -47.31 -29.95 2.50
C LEU A 869 -47.64 -29.54 3.96
N VAL A 870 -48.48 -28.46 4.11
CA VAL A 870 -48.94 -28.00 5.43
C VAL A 870 -49.76 -29.10 6.11
N ASP A 871 -50.77 -29.68 5.40
CA ASP A 871 -51.63 -30.76 5.91
C ASP A 871 -50.78 -31.98 6.33
N ALA A 872 -49.75 -32.34 5.55
CA ALA A 872 -48.88 -33.44 5.88
C ALA A 872 -48.04 -33.21 7.17
N LEU A 873 -47.64 -31.96 7.43
CA LEU A 873 -46.85 -31.63 8.61
C LEU A 873 -47.74 -31.41 9.87
N GLU A 874 -48.96 -30.98 9.74
CA GLU A 874 -49.90 -30.79 10.86
C GLU A 874 -50.24 -32.11 11.59
N ILE A 875 -50.21 -33.25 10.89
CA ILE A 875 -50.49 -34.56 11.52
C ILE A 875 -49.28 -35.23 12.14
N VAL A 876 -48.07 -34.62 12.05
CA VAL A 876 -46.84 -35.25 12.54
C VAL A 876 -46.78 -35.19 14.08
N PRO A 877 -46.72 -36.37 14.77
CA PRO A 877 -46.58 -36.37 16.22
C PRO A 877 -45.22 -35.79 16.65
N GLY A 878 -45.26 -34.82 17.61
CA GLY A 878 -44.04 -34.20 18.11
C GLY A 878 -43.72 -32.84 17.45
N LEU A 879 -44.46 -32.41 16.42
CA LEU A 879 -44.42 -31.07 15.86
C LEU A 879 -45.48 -30.19 16.54
N LYS A 880 -45.10 -28.96 16.93
CA LYS A 880 -45.96 -27.96 17.48
C LYS A 880 -45.97 -26.74 16.55
N PRO A 881 -47.15 -26.29 16.04
CA PRO A 881 -47.25 -25.07 15.29
C PRO A 881 -46.70 -23.86 16.07
N SER A 882 -45.95 -23.00 15.42
CA SER A 882 -45.43 -21.76 15.98
C SER A 882 -45.88 -20.55 15.19
N GLY A 883 -45.69 -19.34 15.72
CA GLY A 883 -45.99 -18.11 15.00
C GLY A 883 -45.20 -18.04 13.68
N SER A 884 -45.90 -17.68 12.59
CA SER A 884 -45.25 -17.59 11.28
C SER A 884 -45.67 -16.29 10.55
N PRO A 885 -44.81 -15.75 9.69
CA PRO A 885 -45.19 -14.65 8.79
C PRO A 885 -46.39 -15.02 7.90
N GLU A 886 -47.09 -14.02 7.43
CA GLU A 886 -48.28 -14.21 6.61
C GLU A 886 -47.98 -15.09 5.36
N GLY A 887 -48.83 -16.12 5.16
CA GLY A 887 -48.69 -17.07 4.05
C GLY A 887 -47.60 -18.15 4.22
N SER A 888 -46.82 -18.11 5.28
CA SER A 888 -45.84 -19.15 5.63
C SER A 888 -46.30 -20.01 6.81
N ARG A 889 -45.56 -21.10 7.14
CA ARG A 889 -45.84 -21.96 8.30
C ARG A 889 -44.54 -22.38 8.98
N VAL A 890 -44.59 -22.46 10.30
CA VAL A 890 -43.50 -22.94 11.14
C VAL A 890 -43.98 -23.96 12.14
N TRP A 891 -43.19 -25.04 12.31
CA TRP A 891 -43.35 -25.99 13.39
C TRP A 891 -42.06 -26.13 14.17
N THR A 892 -42.15 -26.22 15.47
CA THR A 892 -41.03 -26.51 16.38
C THR A 892 -41.11 -27.90 16.94
N PHE A 893 -39.99 -28.55 17.18
CA PHE A 893 -39.95 -29.90 17.80
C PHE A 893 -40.29 -29.80 19.29
N THR A 894 -41.08 -30.72 19.78
CA THR A 894 -41.42 -30.82 21.21
C THR A 894 -40.35 -31.55 22.03
N THR A 895 -39.49 -32.31 21.38
CA THR A 895 -38.42 -33.09 22.00
C THR A 895 -37.07 -32.56 21.54
N GLU A 896 -36.19 -32.25 22.45
CA GLU A 896 -34.81 -31.95 22.12
C GLU A 896 -34.07 -33.22 21.84
N SER A 897 -33.53 -33.34 20.64
CA SER A 897 -32.64 -34.48 20.23
C SER A 897 -31.20 -34.02 20.39
N GLY A 898 -30.35 -34.88 20.95
CA GLY A 898 -28.91 -34.58 20.98
C GLY A 898 -28.35 -34.53 19.57
N ARG A 899 -27.61 -33.45 19.26
CA ARG A 899 -26.93 -33.29 17.97
C ARG A 899 -25.78 -34.26 17.85
N VAL A 900 -25.68 -34.95 16.73
CA VAL A 900 -24.47 -35.69 16.36
C VAL A 900 -23.38 -34.68 15.99
N ASP A 901 -22.18 -34.85 16.57
CA ASP A 901 -21.06 -33.98 16.29
C ASP A 901 -20.73 -33.98 14.78
N ALA A 902 -20.49 -32.78 14.27
CA ALA A 902 -20.04 -32.61 12.87
C ALA A 902 -18.70 -33.33 12.65
N PRO A 903 -18.44 -33.81 11.44
CA PRO A 903 -17.12 -34.35 11.09
C PRO A 903 -16.04 -33.33 11.38
N ASP A 904 -14.97 -33.72 12.09
CA ASP A 904 -13.85 -32.84 12.43
C ASP A 904 -12.53 -33.36 11.88
N SER A 905 -11.75 -32.49 11.24
CA SER A 905 -10.45 -32.83 10.65
C SER A 905 -9.31 -32.14 11.41
N ALA A 906 -8.57 -32.91 12.19
CA ALA A 906 -7.41 -32.42 12.93
C ALA A 906 -6.27 -31.88 12.02
N ILE A 907 -6.23 -32.28 10.75
CA ILE A 907 -5.16 -31.90 9.82
C ILE A 907 -5.42 -30.52 9.19
N ARG A 908 -6.67 -30.14 8.98
CA ARG A 908 -7.03 -28.90 8.28
C ARG A 908 -6.55 -27.62 8.95
N PRO A 909 -6.69 -27.43 10.26
CA PRO A 909 -6.12 -26.25 10.93
C PRO A 909 -4.62 -26.13 10.69
N ILE A 910 -3.90 -27.24 10.73
CA ILE A 910 -2.45 -27.27 10.49
C ILE A 910 -2.15 -26.81 9.05
N LEU A 911 -2.87 -27.34 8.06
CA LEU A 911 -2.70 -26.95 6.66
C LEU A 911 -3.04 -25.47 6.44
N ALA A 912 -4.08 -24.96 7.07
CA ALA A 912 -4.46 -23.55 6.99
C ALA A 912 -3.33 -22.62 7.49
N TYR A 913 -2.75 -22.91 8.65
CA TYR A 913 -1.62 -22.12 9.17
C TYR A 913 -0.36 -22.25 8.31
N VAL A 914 -0.09 -23.42 7.73
CA VAL A 914 1.01 -23.63 6.77
C VAL A 914 0.78 -22.78 5.51
N GLN A 915 -0.44 -22.76 4.97
CA GLN A 915 -0.81 -21.93 3.82
C GLN A 915 -0.65 -20.43 4.10
N LEU A 916 -1.09 -19.94 5.27
CA LEU A 916 -0.91 -18.55 5.70
C LEU A 916 0.58 -18.22 5.84
N GLY A 917 1.38 -19.07 6.45
CA GLY A 917 2.83 -18.92 6.55
C GLY A 917 3.49 -18.86 5.17
N LEU A 918 3.09 -19.75 4.27
CA LEU A 918 3.60 -19.80 2.90
C LEU A 918 3.19 -18.55 2.10
N LEU A 919 1.97 -18.04 2.27
CA LEU A 919 1.52 -16.79 1.68
C LEU A 919 2.42 -15.62 2.08
N VAL A 920 2.77 -15.51 3.36
CA VAL A 920 3.69 -14.48 3.86
C VAL A 920 5.07 -14.63 3.21
N VAL A 921 5.62 -15.85 3.19
CA VAL A 921 6.93 -16.12 2.59
C VAL A 921 6.95 -15.78 1.10
N VAL A 922 5.95 -16.24 0.34
CA VAL A 922 5.85 -15.97 -1.11
C VAL A 922 5.68 -14.48 -1.38
N THR A 923 4.88 -13.78 -0.57
CA THR A 923 4.67 -12.33 -0.71
C THR A 923 5.97 -11.56 -0.47
N ILE A 924 6.73 -11.89 0.57
CA ILE A 924 8.03 -11.29 0.84
C ILE A 924 9.02 -11.63 -0.29
N ALA A 925 9.03 -12.87 -0.78
CA ALA A 925 9.91 -13.30 -1.87
C ALA A 925 9.57 -12.62 -3.21
N ALA A 926 8.30 -12.35 -3.48
CA ALA A 926 7.82 -11.66 -4.67
C ALA A 926 8.02 -10.14 -4.63
N ALA A 927 8.15 -9.53 -3.44
CA ALA A 927 8.30 -8.09 -3.30
C ALA A 927 9.49 -7.56 -4.11
N PRO A 928 9.41 -6.34 -4.70
CA PRO A 928 10.53 -5.74 -5.43
C PRO A 928 11.69 -5.49 -4.47
N GLY A 929 12.86 -6.06 -4.76
CA GLY A 929 14.09 -5.70 -4.07
C GLY A 929 14.51 -4.28 -4.45
N ARG A 930 15.09 -3.52 -3.51
CA ARG A 930 15.77 -2.27 -3.87
C ARG A 930 16.87 -2.60 -4.88
N ALA A 931 16.90 -1.85 -5.98
CA ALA A 931 18.04 -1.90 -6.90
C ALA A 931 19.30 -1.63 -6.05
N ARG A 932 20.28 -2.56 -6.07
CA ARG A 932 21.60 -2.27 -5.54
C ARG A 932 22.10 -1.08 -6.34
N GLU A 933 22.23 0.07 -5.70
CA GLU A 933 23.15 1.09 -6.22
C GLU A 933 24.50 0.41 -6.35
N VAL A 934 24.90 0.16 -7.59
CA VAL A 934 26.26 -0.30 -7.89
C VAL A 934 27.13 0.89 -7.53
N ARG A 935 27.91 0.73 -6.44
CA ARG A 935 28.97 1.65 -6.02
C ARG A 935 30.04 1.79 -7.10
#